data_d5a0a5103512f5911ff4c4f54bb60b22
#
_entry.id   d5a0a5103512f5911ff4c4f54bb60b22
#
_cell.length_a   1.000
_cell.length_b   1.000
_cell.length_c   1.000
_cell.angle_alpha   90.00
_cell.angle_beta   90.00
_cell.angle_gamma   90.00
#
_symmetry.space_group_name_H-M   'P 1'
#
loop_
_entity.id
_entity.type
_entity.pdbx_description
1 polymer ?
#
loop_
_entity_poly.entity_id
_entity_poly.type
_entity_poly.pdbx_seq_one_letter_code
_entity_poly.pdbx_strand_id
1 'polypeptide(L)'
;MERRSLKLEVVLVILVSALVFIPGIQSYSLVDPWETHYGEVAREMLQDHDLAHTHWNGTFYSNPNDNEGFRSKPVLMFWMMAAGMKAVGVGDDGGYSGEMTASGRTMIGIRLPFIASAIAGLVLMWWMLARLVSRRMAWLGLLVVGSTPMFSMIARQAIPDMPLTACTIGAIAMFIMAIEDGDRPILPLGYVFKRRVAFDARHVVLLLAGAFVVWQAGYYLIYFIKSPQIAIRARMPSPALWLPLLTLLLYGGLSRDGWLIARLPFVLVGGIIAAIVNAPMPYQRPGQSYWRHVFDDILGVWDRYALDRYLIVGLPVLIAGGTVAANLIQKIPAATNGLLGLAFIVITGIWVHTFMKRGWRGLLDIAEHTLRMTSLTSMRQVYLIACYFLLGISILAKGPPGITVVAGVGAFHVILRWRWRELYEGGFEIKRGLLMMAAVAVPWHIAMWLKDGVQFIEQYIFQHILNRAGDGSVDKSFGTFAHIINTSAGYTTQIGHGMWIWAALLPGALAVAFVRSTRTTREGRVRFLVGIWAIVGIFVFCFVQTKFHHYILPAIPPLGLVVAFYLDDLIARRERLHAVFAVLAVGIVLLVTRDLMHEPERWIEMFVYRYDRPWPSIEPYQVDPSDGILILGITGVIAILVTTRLPRIGVALIGAVGLAVCVWALQSYMPLAGTHWGMREATRTYYQQRTIYGHTRVYFGAGQCVQEVHASDTYSFETVIPETLQIGQPMKLDLRLHKASDSKVQEVKIEAAGAVTKIGAHEVTFTLFPGERGKVQGFINECKRRQANKKEAQFGRPPVLVVDADRLFAWQLYWRGENFWSGGEIWGFLPEHKTSFVPANNTEILKYLNDRTKAPLGRRYFVLTEASRIMGFTQVAPTTRAKDTYEVLDTTSNKFSIAAFYL
;
A
#
# COMPACT_ATOMS: atom_id res chain seq x y z
N MET A 1 -39.35 -0.86 0.47
CA MET A 1 -38.87 0.16 1.45
C MET A 1 -37.55 -0.21 2.08
N GLU A 2 -37.35 -1.43 2.60
CA GLU A 2 -36.11 -1.84 3.26
C GLU A 2 -34.80 -1.66 2.47
N ARG A 3 -34.79 -1.97 1.15
CA ARG A 3 -33.56 -1.81 0.32
C ARG A 3 -33.12 -0.37 0.13
N ARG A 4 -34.08 0.61 0.07
CA ARG A 4 -33.75 2.03 -0.06
C ARG A 4 -33.14 2.57 1.25
N SER A 5 -33.66 2.14 2.40
CA SER A 5 -33.16 2.55 3.71
C SER A 5 -31.73 2.05 3.95
N LEU A 6 -31.43 0.80 3.58
CA LEU A 6 -30.09 0.23 3.75
C LEU A 6 -29.02 0.96 2.92
N LYS A 7 -29.33 1.34 1.68
CA LYS A 7 -28.41 2.13 0.85
C LYS A 7 -28.14 3.52 1.45
N LEU A 8 -29.16 4.18 1.98
CA LEU A 8 -29.00 5.47 2.62
C LEU A 8 -28.15 5.37 3.87
N GLU A 9 -28.34 4.31 4.66
CA GLU A 9 -27.55 4.07 5.87
C GLU A 9 -26.07 3.79 5.57
N VAL A 10 -25.76 3.04 4.49
CA VAL A 10 -24.37 2.86 4.02
C VAL A 10 -23.73 4.19 3.67
N VAL A 11 -24.43 5.06 2.95
CA VAL A 11 -23.94 6.42 2.65
C VAL A 11 -23.71 7.20 3.94
N LEU A 12 -24.62 7.11 4.90
CA LEU A 12 -24.47 7.77 6.20
C LEU A 12 -23.26 7.24 6.99
N VAL A 13 -23.00 5.92 6.97
CA VAL A 13 -21.78 5.32 7.55
C VAL A 13 -20.51 5.91 6.94
N ILE A 14 -20.49 6.03 5.62
CA ILE A 14 -19.34 6.64 4.91
C ILE A 14 -19.18 8.10 5.34
N LEU A 15 -20.25 8.88 5.31
CA LEU A 15 -20.20 10.30 5.65
C LEU A 15 -19.80 10.56 7.10
N VAL A 16 -20.38 9.82 8.06
CA VAL A 16 -20.02 9.94 9.49
C VAL A 16 -18.55 9.56 9.71
N SER A 17 -18.10 8.45 9.12
CA SER A 17 -16.70 8.02 9.24
C SER A 17 -15.75 9.03 8.59
N ALA A 18 -16.10 9.57 7.41
CA ALA A 18 -15.31 10.59 6.74
C ALA A 18 -15.24 11.89 7.57
N LEU A 19 -16.35 12.31 8.17
CA LEU A 19 -16.41 13.49 9.05
C LEU A 19 -15.51 13.35 10.28
N VAL A 20 -15.34 12.15 10.80
CA VAL A 20 -14.45 11.88 11.94
C VAL A 20 -13.00 11.78 11.53
N PHE A 21 -12.70 11.08 10.41
CA PHE A 21 -11.33 10.73 10.08
C PHE A 21 -10.60 11.73 9.18
N ILE A 22 -11.28 12.47 8.31
CA ILE A 22 -10.63 13.34 7.33
C ILE A 22 -10.19 14.71 7.91
N PRO A 23 -11.00 15.44 8.71
CA PRO A 23 -10.61 16.77 9.13
C PRO A 23 -9.26 16.81 9.83
N GLY A 24 -8.41 17.77 9.49
CA GLY A 24 -7.11 17.98 10.13
C GLY A 24 -5.98 17.03 9.71
N ILE A 25 -6.15 16.17 8.70
CA ILE A 25 -5.08 15.23 8.28
C ILE A 25 -3.82 15.92 7.74
N GLN A 26 -3.94 17.16 7.28
CA GLN A 26 -2.81 17.97 6.79
C GLN A 26 -2.17 18.84 7.89
N SER A 27 -2.73 18.89 9.10
CA SER A 27 -2.29 19.82 10.14
C SER A 27 -0.98 19.43 10.80
N TYR A 28 -0.55 18.19 10.69
CA TYR A 28 0.67 17.69 11.31
C TYR A 28 1.55 16.93 10.30
N SER A 29 2.84 16.87 10.59
CA SER A 29 3.85 16.19 9.77
C SER A 29 3.49 14.71 9.54
N LEU A 30 4.04 14.12 8.49
CA LEU A 30 4.19 12.66 8.43
C LEU A 30 5.14 12.23 9.53
N VAL A 31 4.82 11.12 10.16
CA VAL A 31 5.58 10.62 11.30
C VAL A 31 6.78 9.81 10.81
N ASP A 32 7.97 10.29 11.15
CA ASP A 32 9.22 9.60 10.87
C ASP A 32 9.44 8.42 11.83
N PRO A 33 10.02 7.30 11.36
CA PRO A 33 10.52 7.08 10.00
C PRO A 33 9.51 6.45 9.04
N TRP A 34 8.33 6.01 9.50
CA TRP A 34 7.50 5.09 8.73
C TRP A 34 6.75 5.75 7.58
N GLU A 35 5.95 6.79 7.87
CA GLU A 35 5.16 7.42 6.82
C GLU A 35 6.04 8.05 5.74
N THR A 36 7.11 8.71 6.16
CA THR A 36 8.07 9.36 5.24
C THR A 36 8.88 8.36 4.46
N HIS A 37 9.30 7.27 5.10
CA HIS A 37 10.03 6.19 4.48
C HIS A 37 9.22 5.52 3.37
N TYR A 38 7.96 5.21 3.66
CA TYR A 38 7.06 4.64 2.66
C TYR A 38 6.63 5.68 1.62
N GLY A 39 6.47 6.93 2.05
CA GLY A 39 6.20 8.06 1.16
C GLY A 39 7.31 8.27 0.14
N GLU A 40 8.58 8.12 0.55
CA GLU A 40 9.73 8.22 -0.35
C GLU A 40 9.70 7.14 -1.43
N VAL A 41 9.43 5.89 -1.07
CA VAL A 41 9.28 4.81 -2.06
C VAL A 41 8.16 5.13 -3.06
N ALA A 42 7.03 5.63 -2.59
CA ALA A 42 5.91 5.99 -3.46
C ALA A 42 6.22 7.20 -4.35
N ARG A 43 6.96 8.19 -3.83
CA ARG A 43 7.44 9.35 -4.59
C ARG A 43 8.40 8.93 -5.71
N GLU A 44 9.36 8.06 -5.39
CA GLU A 44 10.30 7.50 -6.34
C GLU A 44 9.58 6.69 -7.44
N MET A 45 8.59 5.85 -7.07
CA MET A 45 7.78 5.10 -8.03
C MET A 45 7.06 6.02 -9.04
N LEU A 46 6.55 7.17 -8.56
CA LEU A 46 5.91 8.16 -9.44
C LEU A 46 6.94 8.87 -10.31
N GLN A 47 8.05 9.31 -9.74
CA GLN A 47 9.11 10.01 -10.44
C GLN A 47 9.75 9.15 -11.54
N ASP A 48 9.95 7.86 -11.26
CA ASP A 48 10.56 6.94 -12.21
C ASP A 48 9.54 6.28 -13.15
N HIS A 49 8.25 6.57 -12.99
CA HIS A 49 7.16 5.90 -13.69
C HIS A 49 7.20 4.38 -13.58
N ASP A 50 7.71 3.86 -12.45
CA ASP A 50 7.86 2.44 -12.16
C ASP A 50 7.04 2.02 -10.95
N LEU A 51 5.78 1.61 -11.17
CA LEU A 51 4.89 1.12 -10.11
C LEU A 51 5.14 -0.35 -9.71
N ALA A 52 6.10 -1.03 -10.34
CA ALA A 52 6.44 -2.40 -9.98
C ALA A 52 7.57 -2.47 -8.96
N HIS A 53 8.64 -1.71 -9.20
CA HIS A 53 9.84 -1.77 -8.41
C HIS A 53 9.76 -0.81 -7.22
N THR A 54 9.87 -1.38 -6.03
CA THR A 54 9.98 -0.62 -4.79
C THR A 54 11.45 -0.32 -4.51
N HIS A 55 11.82 0.94 -4.55
CA HIS A 55 13.16 1.40 -4.19
C HIS A 55 13.06 2.74 -3.44
N TRP A 56 14.15 3.12 -2.85
CA TRP A 56 14.26 4.33 -2.07
C TRP A 56 15.67 4.92 -2.20
N ASN A 57 15.84 6.15 -1.78
CA ASN A 57 17.09 6.89 -1.91
C ASN A 57 17.47 7.15 -3.37
N GLY A 58 17.11 8.32 -3.79
CA GLY A 58 17.43 8.83 -5.11
C GLY A 58 18.86 8.58 -5.55
N THR A 59 19.11 8.61 -6.84
CA THR A 59 20.42 8.47 -7.47
C THR A 59 21.46 9.48 -6.98
N PHE A 60 21.06 10.50 -6.22
CA PHE A 60 21.97 11.50 -5.68
C PHE A 60 22.95 10.94 -4.64
N TYR A 61 22.56 9.86 -3.97
CA TYR A 61 23.29 9.28 -2.84
C TYR A 61 23.57 7.80 -2.98
N SER A 62 22.98 7.14 -3.96
CA SER A 62 23.26 5.75 -4.22
C SER A 62 24.59 5.64 -4.96
N ASN A 63 25.50 4.85 -4.42
CA ASN A 63 26.51 4.19 -5.23
C ASN A 63 25.80 3.65 -6.49
N PRO A 64 26.23 3.98 -7.70
CA PRO A 64 25.63 3.47 -8.94
C PRO A 64 25.59 1.92 -9.00
N ASN A 65 26.28 1.24 -8.11
CA ASN A 65 26.23 -0.21 -7.93
C ASN A 65 25.23 -0.66 -6.82
N ASP A 66 24.64 0.26 -6.07
CA ASP A 66 23.75 -0.06 -4.96
C ASP A 66 22.30 0.17 -5.40
N ASN A 67 21.76 -0.81 -6.07
CA ASN A 67 20.37 -0.89 -6.46
C ASN A 67 19.53 -1.26 -5.21
N GLU A 68 19.46 -0.34 -4.24
CA GLU A 68 18.79 -0.56 -2.96
C GLU A 68 17.27 -0.62 -3.14
N GLY A 69 16.80 -1.79 -3.61
CA GLY A 69 15.38 -2.09 -3.58
C GLY A 69 14.85 -2.09 -2.17
N PHE A 70 13.70 -1.46 -1.97
CA PHE A 70 12.95 -1.56 -0.73
C PHE A 70 12.18 -2.88 -0.70
N ARG A 71 12.71 -3.90 -0.05
CA ARG A 71 12.18 -5.28 -0.09
C ARG A 71 11.51 -5.71 1.22
N SER A 72 11.18 -4.77 2.11
CA SER A 72 10.61 -5.13 3.41
C SER A 72 9.09 -5.21 3.45
N LYS A 73 8.40 -4.66 2.49
CA LYS A 73 6.94 -4.60 2.41
C LYS A 73 6.43 -4.81 0.99
N PRO A 74 5.23 -5.41 0.84
CA PRO A 74 4.58 -5.51 -0.46
C PRO A 74 4.05 -4.16 -0.95
N VAL A 75 3.62 -4.14 -2.20
CA VAL A 75 3.46 -2.93 -3.00
C VAL A 75 2.19 -2.12 -2.74
N LEU A 76 1.13 -2.71 -2.18
CA LEU A 76 -0.20 -2.07 -2.14
C LEU A 76 -0.19 -0.68 -1.48
N MET A 77 0.51 -0.54 -0.34
CA MET A 77 0.54 0.75 0.34
C MET A 77 1.23 1.82 -0.49
N PHE A 78 2.27 1.47 -1.25
CA PHE A 78 2.95 2.41 -2.14
C PHE A 78 2.05 2.82 -3.31
N TRP A 79 1.29 1.88 -3.88
CA TRP A 79 0.27 2.21 -4.89
C TRP A 79 -0.82 3.13 -4.33
N MET A 80 -1.23 2.90 -3.07
CA MET A 80 -2.21 3.76 -2.41
C MET A 80 -1.67 5.18 -2.24
N MET A 81 -0.43 5.33 -1.75
CA MET A 81 0.23 6.64 -1.60
C MET A 81 0.44 7.32 -2.94
N ALA A 82 0.98 6.60 -3.93
CA ALA A 82 1.20 7.12 -5.27
C ALA A 82 -0.10 7.57 -5.94
N ALA A 83 -1.14 6.75 -5.88
CA ALA A 83 -2.47 7.10 -6.41
C ALA A 83 -3.07 8.32 -5.70
N GLY A 84 -2.93 8.39 -4.38
CA GLY A 84 -3.41 9.53 -3.60
C GLY A 84 -2.64 10.82 -3.89
N MET A 85 -1.30 10.76 -3.97
CA MET A 85 -0.48 11.92 -4.39
C MET A 85 -0.88 12.40 -5.78
N LYS A 86 -1.01 11.48 -6.74
CA LYS A 86 -1.43 11.82 -8.10
C LYS A 86 -2.84 12.43 -8.15
N ALA A 87 -3.77 11.91 -7.34
CA ALA A 87 -5.16 12.40 -7.30
C ALA A 87 -5.28 13.83 -6.78
N VAL A 88 -4.33 14.29 -5.96
CA VAL A 88 -4.29 15.68 -5.46
C VAL A 88 -3.33 16.58 -6.25
N GLY A 89 -2.84 16.12 -7.40
CA GLY A 89 -2.02 16.88 -8.32
C GLY A 89 -0.55 16.98 -7.91
N VAL A 90 -0.05 16.13 -7.01
CA VAL A 90 1.38 16.05 -6.73
C VAL A 90 2.08 15.43 -7.94
N GLY A 91 3.01 16.16 -8.51
CA GLY A 91 3.74 15.75 -9.71
C GLY A 91 3.15 16.26 -11.04
N ASP A 92 1.98 16.89 -11.04
CA ASP A 92 1.40 17.45 -12.28
C ASP A 92 2.09 18.76 -12.69
N ASP A 93 2.56 19.55 -11.72
CA ASP A 93 3.23 20.83 -11.91
C ASP A 93 4.76 20.74 -11.82
N GLY A 94 5.31 19.59 -12.06
CA GLY A 94 6.72 19.35 -11.81
C GLY A 94 7.05 19.00 -10.35
N GLY A 95 6.09 18.72 -9.54
CA GLY A 95 6.08 18.79 -8.10
C GLY A 95 6.48 17.52 -7.35
N TYR A 96 7.59 16.91 -7.70
CA TYR A 96 8.30 16.00 -6.78
C TYR A 96 9.42 16.72 -6.02
N SER A 97 9.46 18.07 -6.08
CA SER A 97 10.38 18.89 -5.31
C SER A 97 10.08 18.83 -3.81
N GLY A 98 11.07 19.18 -2.99
CA GLY A 98 10.88 19.24 -1.55
C GLY A 98 9.82 20.25 -1.10
N GLU A 99 9.63 21.35 -1.83
CA GLU A 99 8.54 22.30 -1.56
C GLU A 99 7.17 21.63 -1.67
N MET A 100 6.94 20.83 -2.70
CA MET A 100 5.71 20.11 -2.90
C MET A 100 5.55 18.98 -1.86
N THR A 101 6.62 18.23 -1.54
CA THR A 101 6.53 17.14 -0.54
C THR A 101 6.18 17.70 0.83
N ALA A 102 6.63 18.89 1.20
CA ALA A 102 6.28 19.55 2.45
C ALA A 102 4.87 20.20 2.45
N SER A 103 4.17 20.19 1.32
CA SER A 103 2.84 20.80 1.19
C SER A 103 1.75 20.01 1.90
N GLY A 104 0.67 20.68 2.30
CA GLY A 104 -0.51 20.04 2.86
C GLY A 104 -1.22 19.10 1.88
N ARG A 105 -1.12 19.33 0.55
CA ARG A 105 -1.66 18.45 -0.49
C ARG A 105 -1.03 17.07 -0.44
N THR A 106 0.29 17.00 -0.28
CA THR A 106 0.99 15.72 -0.16
C THR A 106 0.54 14.92 1.06
N MET A 107 0.33 15.59 2.22
CA MET A 107 -0.22 14.95 3.42
C MET A 107 -1.59 14.33 3.15
N ILE A 108 -2.48 15.09 2.49
CA ILE A 108 -3.81 14.59 2.11
C ILE A 108 -3.67 13.40 1.14
N GLY A 109 -2.87 13.54 0.09
CA GLY A 109 -2.67 12.50 -0.91
C GLY A 109 -2.16 11.19 -0.30
N ILE A 110 -1.17 11.27 0.58
CA ILE A 110 -0.60 10.09 1.22
C ILE A 110 -1.58 9.41 2.17
N ARG A 111 -2.32 10.16 3.02
CA ARG A 111 -3.16 9.58 4.09
C ARG A 111 -4.56 9.21 3.66
N LEU A 112 -5.16 9.92 2.69
CA LEU A 112 -6.56 9.74 2.29
C LEU A 112 -6.88 8.30 1.84
N PRO A 113 -6.05 7.59 1.06
CA PRO A 113 -6.34 6.21 0.66
C PRO A 113 -6.39 5.23 1.85
N PHE A 114 -5.61 5.48 2.90
CA PHE A 114 -5.63 4.65 4.12
C PHE A 114 -6.91 4.88 4.93
N ILE A 115 -7.35 6.13 5.04
CA ILE A 115 -8.66 6.47 5.61
C ILE A 115 -9.79 5.80 4.81
N ALA A 116 -9.72 5.85 3.48
CA ALA A 116 -10.70 5.19 2.63
C ALA A 116 -10.74 3.67 2.86
N SER A 117 -9.59 3.03 3.07
CA SER A 117 -9.53 1.61 3.41
C SER A 117 -10.17 1.32 4.78
N ALA A 118 -9.91 2.15 5.80
CA ALA A 118 -10.55 2.03 7.10
C ALA A 118 -12.08 2.15 7.01
N ILE A 119 -12.57 3.14 6.28
CA ILE A 119 -14.01 3.34 6.03
C ILE A 119 -14.60 2.13 5.30
N ALA A 120 -13.93 1.58 4.29
CA ALA A 120 -14.38 0.40 3.58
C ALA A 120 -14.51 -0.82 4.52
N GLY A 121 -13.53 -1.05 5.39
CA GLY A 121 -13.59 -2.08 6.42
C GLY A 121 -14.79 -1.90 7.36
N LEU A 122 -14.99 -0.68 7.87
CA LEU A 122 -16.12 -0.34 8.75
C LEU A 122 -17.48 -0.51 8.04
N VAL A 123 -17.59 -0.15 6.77
CA VAL A 123 -18.82 -0.34 5.97
C VAL A 123 -19.14 -1.82 5.82
N LEU A 124 -18.15 -2.67 5.51
CA LEU A 124 -18.37 -4.12 5.36
C LEU A 124 -18.76 -4.75 6.71
N MET A 125 -18.14 -4.35 7.80
CA MET A 125 -18.49 -4.78 9.15
C MET A 125 -19.90 -4.34 9.52
N TRP A 126 -20.22 -3.06 9.33
CA TRP A 126 -21.54 -2.51 9.59
C TRP A 126 -22.62 -3.23 8.78
N TRP A 127 -22.37 -3.44 7.49
CA TRP A 127 -23.30 -4.14 6.60
C TRP A 127 -23.57 -5.58 7.05
N MET A 128 -22.53 -6.31 7.44
CA MET A 128 -22.66 -7.66 7.99
C MET A 128 -23.54 -7.66 9.25
N LEU A 129 -23.26 -6.78 10.22
CA LEU A 129 -23.99 -6.70 11.47
C LEU A 129 -25.46 -6.27 11.27
N ALA A 130 -25.71 -5.28 10.43
CA ALA A 130 -27.05 -4.80 10.09
C ALA A 130 -27.91 -5.89 9.46
N ARG A 131 -27.26 -6.79 8.69
CA ARG A 131 -27.97 -7.88 8.03
C ARG A 131 -28.15 -9.13 8.89
N LEU A 132 -27.16 -9.47 9.67
CA LEU A 132 -27.19 -10.73 10.44
C LEU A 132 -27.74 -10.59 11.85
N VAL A 133 -27.63 -9.44 12.46
CA VAL A 133 -28.03 -9.17 13.85
C VAL A 133 -29.10 -8.10 13.90
N SER A 134 -28.70 -6.84 13.88
CA SER A 134 -29.64 -5.71 13.89
C SER A 134 -28.95 -4.42 13.46
N ARG A 135 -29.73 -3.42 12.99
CA ARG A 135 -29.22 -2.08 12.69
C ARG A 135 -28.60 -1.39 13.92
N ARG A 136 -29.25 -1.52 15.07
CA ARG A 136 -28.71 -0.96 16.33
C ARG A 136 -27.35 -1.55 16.65
N MET A 137 -27.18 -2.86 16.56
CA MET A 137 -25.89 -3.53 16.75
C MET A 137 -24.85 -3.04 15.74
N ALA A 138 -25.24 -2.83 14.49
CA ALA A 138 -24.33 -2.34 13.45
C ALA A 138 -23.81 -0.92 13.76
N TRP A 139 -24.68 -0.01 14.22
CA TRP A 139 -24.29 1.33 14.64
C TRP A 139 -23.44 1.35 15.92
N LEU A 140 -23.74 0.47 16.87
CA LEU A 140 -22.88 0.29 18.05
C LEU A 140 -21.52 -0.26 17.67
N GLY A 141 -21.46 -1.23 16.77
CA GLY A 141 -20.20 -1.77 16.24
C GLY A 141 -19.37 -0.71 15.55
N LEU A 142 -20.00 0.13 14.70
CA LEU A 142 -19.35 1.26 14.05
C LEU A 142 -18.81 2.26 15.09
N LEU A 143 -19.62 2.63 16.07
CA LEU A 143 -19.23 3.57 17.12
C LEU A 143 -18.03 3.05 17.90
N VAL A 144 -18.12 1.83 18.44
CA VAL A 144 -17.06 1.29 19.31
C VAL A 144 -15.78 1.09 18.53
N VAL A 145 -15.82 0.38 17.37
CA VAL A 145 -14.62 0.09 16.59
C VAL A 145 -14.03 1.37 15.99
N GLY A 146 -14.87 2.21 15.38
CA GLY A 146 -14.42 3.44 14.72
C GLY A 146 -13.87 4.49 15.67
N SER A 147 -14.36 4.56 16.93
CA SER A 147 -13.87 5.51 17.92
C SER A 147 -12.79 4.96 18.85
N THR A 148 -12.39 3.69 18.67
CA THR A 148 -11.25 3.12 19.38
C THR A 148 -9.95 3.86 19.00
N PRO A 149 -9.19 4.44 19.96
CA PRO A 149 -8.01 5.25 19.66
C PRO A 149 -7.02 4.57 18.72
N MET A 150 -6.65 3.30 18.95
CA MET A 150 -5.73 2.57 18.09
C MET A 150 -6.25 2.47 16.65
N PHE A 151 -7.53 2.16 16.45
CA PHE A 151 -8.10 2.07 15.11
C PHE A 151 -8.15 3.44 14.43
N SER A 152 -8.67 4.46 15.11
CA SER A 152 -8.87 5.79 14.55
C SER A 152 -7.56 6.53 14.25
N MET A 153 -6.57 6.42 15.14
CA MET A 153 -5.27 7.06 14.93
C MET A 153 -4.48 6.37 13.82
N ILE A 154 -4.47 5.01 13.77
CA ILE A 154 -3.80 4.28 12.70
C ILE A 154 -4.53 4.45 11.36
N ALA A 155 -5.85 4.68 11.35
CA ALA A 155 -6.58 5.01 10.12
C ALA A 155 -6.04 6.26 9.42
N ARG A 156 -5.46 7.20 10.17
CA ARG A 156 -4.82 8.41 9.64
C ARG A 156 -3.34 8.26 9.32
N GLN A 157 -2.76 7.09 9.61
CA GLN A 157 -1.36 6.83 9.31
C GLN A 157 -1.21 6.07 8.01
N ALA A 158 -0.26 6.49 7.20
CA ALA A 158 0.04 5.83 5.92
C ALA A 158 0.98 4.64 6.14
N ILE A 159 0.51 3.65 6.89
CA ILE A 159 1.23 2.39 7.18
C ILE A 159 0.42 1.17 6.73
N PRO A 160 1.06 0.03 6.44
CA PRO A 160 0.40 -1.14 5.86
C PRO A 160 -0.65 -1.80 6.76
N ASP A 161 -0.66 -1.43 8.05
CA ASP A 161 -1.52 -2.04 9.06
C ASP A 161 -3.01 -1.74 8.86
N MET A 162 -3.34 -0.54 8.41
CA MET A 162 -4.73 -0.19 8.16
C MET A 162 -5.32 -0.93 6.95
N PRO A 163 -4.71 -0.96 5.75
CA PRO A 163 -5.20 -1.77 4.65
C PRO A 163 -5.29 -3.26 4.99
N LEU A 164 -4.29 -3.81 5.71
CA LEU A 164 -4.33 -5.18 6.21
C LEU A 164 -5.57 -5.42 7.09
N THR A 165 -5.79 -4.55 8.08
CA THR A 165 -6.90 -4.67 9.04
C THR A 165 -8.25 -4.52 8.34
N ALA A 166 -8.38 -3.55 7.44
CA ALA A 166 -9.59 -3.35 6.64
C ALA A 166 -9.93 -4.58 5.78
N CYS A 167 -8.93 -5.16 5.10
CA CYS A 167 -9.11 -6.40 4.35
C CYS A 167 -9.45 -7.59 5.25
N THR A 168 -8.85 -7.68 6.44
CA THR A 168 -9.15 -8.74 7.42
C THR A 168 -10.59 -8.60 7.94
N ILE A 169 -11.03 -7.40 8.30
CA ILE A 169 -12.42 -7.11 8.67
C ILE A 169 -13.37 -7.53 7.54
N GLY A 170 -13.09 -7.09 6.32
CA GLY A 170 -13.91 -7.40 5.15
C GLY A 170 -13.94 -8.90 4.85
N ALA A 171 -12.80 -9.59 4.89
CA ALA A 171 -12.71 -11.02 4.64
C ALA A 171 -13.49 -11.83 5.69
N ILE A 172 -13.38 -11.50 6.97
CA ILE A 172 -14.15 -12.14 8.04
C ILE A 172 -15.64 -11.82 7.93
N ALA A 173 -15.99 -10.56 7.60
CA ALA A 173 -17.38 -10.22 7.33
C ALA A 173 -17.97 -11.06 6.19
N MET A 174 -17.23 -11.22 5.08
CA MET A 174 -17.64 -12.08 3.98
C MET A 174 -17.71 -13.55 4.40
N PHE A 175 -16.76 -14.05 5.19
CA PHE A 175 -16.77 -15.41 5.71
C PHE A 175 -18.02 -15.67 6.59
N ILE A 176 -18.30 -14.78 7.55
CA ILE A 176 -19.48 -14.88 8.42
C ILE A 176 -20.76 -14.81 7.59
N MET A 177 -20.83 -13.93 6.59
CA MET A 177 -21.96 -13.86 5.64
C MET A 177 -22.12 -15.15 4.84
N ALA A 178 -21.03 -15.79 4.43
CA ALA A 178 -21.09 -17.08 3.73
C ALA A 178 -21.70 -18.17 4.59
N ILE A 179 -21.36 -18.20 5.88
CA ILE A 179 -21.87 -19.20 6.83
C ILE A 179 -23.32 -18.94 7.22
N GLU A 180 -23.71 -17.68 7.47
CA GLU A 180 -24.99 -17.34 8.09
C GLU A 180 -26.06 -16.83 7.10
N ASP A 181 -25.67 -16.41 5.88
CA ASP A 181 -26.57 -15.87 4.86
C ASP A 181 -26.30 -16.49 3.46
N GLY A 182 -25.47 -17.52 3.40
CA GLY A 182 -25.02 -18.12 2.14
C GLY A 182 -26.10 -18.86 1.35
N ASP A 183 -27.12 -19.37 2.04
CA ASP A 183 -28.18 -20.18 1.44
C ASP A 183 -29.30 -19.34 0.77
N ARG A 184 -29.22 -18.02 0.90
CA ARG A 184 -30.22 -17.16 0.27
C ARG A 184 -30.08 -17.14 -1.26
N PRO A 185 -31.20 -16.89 -1.98
CA PRO A 185 -31.16 -16.74 -3.43
C PRO A 185 -30.41 -15.47 -3.83
N ILE A 186 -29.72 -15.53 -4.97
CA ILE A 186 -29.08 -14.38 -5.58
C ILE A 186 -30.14 -13.50 -6.23
N LEU A 187 -30.37 -12.33 -5.65
CA LEU A 187 -31.35 -11.38 -6.14
C LEU A 187 -30.70 -10.34 -7.05
N PRO A 188 -31.34 -9.98 -8.17
CA PRO A 188 -30.81 -8.95 -9.06
C PRO A 188 -30.72 -7.58 -8.35
N LEU A 189 -29.62 -6.88 -8.54
CA LEU A 189 -29.41 -5.50 -8.16
C LEU A 189 -30.00 -4.55 -9.19
N GLY A 190 -29.99 -4.99 -10.45
CA GLY A 190 -30.52 -4.27 -11.61
C GLY A 190 -30.52 -5.16 -12.84
N TYR A 191 -30.83 -4.58 -13.99
CA TYR A 191 -30.81 -5.26 -15.26
C TYR A 191 -29.99 -4.46 -16.26
N VAL A 192 -29.17 -5.17 -17.04
CA VAL A 192 -28.36 -4.60 -18.12
C VAL A 192 -28.78 -5.19 -19.47
N PHE A 193 -28.22 -4.68 -20.56
CA PHE A 193 -28.54 -5.10 -21.93
C PHE A 193 -30.07 -5.13 -22.23
N LYS A 194 -30.71 -3.97 -22.05
CA LYS A 194 -32.17 -3.84 -22.25
C LYS A 194 -33.00 -4.87 -21.46
N ARG A 195 -32.57 -5.11 -20.20
CA ARG A 195 -33.17 -6.07 -19.25
C ARG A 195 -33.00 -7.56 -19.61
N ARG A 196 -32.09 -7.91 -20.52
CA ARG A 196 -31.82 -9.32 -20.85
C ARG A 196 -30.96 -10.06 -19.83
N VAL A 197 -30.12 -9.33 -19.09
CA VAL A 197 -29.23 -9.91 -18.07
C VAL A 197 -29.51 -9.29 -16.70
N ALA A 198 -29.81 -10.13 -15.72
CA ALA A 198 -29.90 -9.71 -14.33
C ALA A 198 -28.49 -9.47 -13.79
N PHE A 199 -28.19 -8.21 -13.45
CA PHE A 199 -26.95 -7.81 -12.80
C PHE A 199 -27.11 -7.99 -11.28
N ASP A 200 -26.21 -8.72 -10.64
CA ASP A 200 -26.30 -9.09 -9.23
C ASP A 200 -24.93 -9.06 -8.53
N ALA A 201 -24.87 -9.50 -7.26
CA ALA A 201 -23.66 -9.48 -6.45
C ALA A 201 -22.49 -10.28 -7.05
N ARG A 202 -22.75 -11.34 -7.82
CA ARG A 202 -21.73 -12.13 -8.55
C ARG A 202 -20.95 -11.23 -9.49
N HIS A 203 -21.69 -10.45 -10.28
CA HIS A 203 -21.11 -9.54 -11.26
C HIS A 203 -20.27 -8.45 -10.59
N VAL A 204 -20.72 -7.92 -9.44
CA VAL A 204 -19.94 -6.92 -8.68
C VAL A 204 -18.59 -7.49 -8.25
N VAL A 205 -18.58 -8.65 -7.61
CA VAL A 205 -17.35 -9.29 -7.12
C VAL A 205 -16.42 -9.65 -8.28
N LEU A 206 -16.98 -10.24 -9.35
CA LEU A 206 -16.18 -10.64 -10.51
C LEU A 206 -15.63 -9.45 -11.30
N LEU A 207 -16.39 -8.35 -11.40
CA LEU A 207 -15.90 -7.12 -12.05
C LEU A 207 -14.79 -6.45 -11.24
N LEU A 208 -14.93 -6.35 -9.92
CA LEU A 208 -13.89 -5.77 -9.07
C LEU A 208 -12.60 -6.61 -9.11
N ALA A 209 -12.75 -7.91 -8.92
CA ALA A 209 -11.60 -8.82 -8.97
C ALA A 209 -10.99 -8.87 -10.38
N GLY A 210 -11.82 -8.96 -11.41
CA GLY A 210 -11.39 -9.00 -12.81
C GLY A 210 -10.70 -7.71 -13.23
N ALA A 211 -11.26 -6.54 -12.88
CA ALA A 211 -10.63 -5.26 -13.19
C ALA A 211 -9.24 -5.13 -12.53
N PHE A 212 -9.13 -5.53 -11.27
CA PHE A 212 -7.84 -5.50 -10.56
C PHE A 212 -6.81 -6.44 -11.20
N VAL A 213 -7.21 -7.69 -11.51
CA VAL A 213 -6.31 -8.67 -12.15
C VAL A 213 -5.92 -8.26 -13.57
N VAL A 214 -6.88 -7.75 -14.36
CA VAL A 214 -6.61 -7.27 -15.73
C VAL A 214 -5.70 -6.04 -15.71
N TRP A 215 -5.91 -5.12 -14.78
CA TRP A 215 -5.03 -3.96 -14.59
C TRP A 215 -3.59 -4.41 -14.28
N GLN A 216 -3.41 -5.31 -13.31
CA GLN A 216 -2.07 -5.84 -12.99
C GLN A 216 -1.45 -6.56 -14.20
N ALA A 217 -2.21 -7.46 -14.83
CA ALA A 217 -1.72 -8.21 -15.99
C ALA A 217 -1.30 -7.28 -17.13
N GLY A 218 -2.09 -6.26 -17.42
CA GLY A 218 -1.77 -5.25 -18.44
C GLY A 218 -0.53 -4.44 -18.06
N TYR A 219 -0.46 -3.98 -16.80
CA TYR A 219 0.68 -3.21 -16.32
C TYR A 219 1.98 -4.03 -16.40
N TYR A 220 2.02 -5.24 -15.84
CA TYR A 220 3.22 -6.06 -15.87
C TYR A 220 3.58 -6.52 -17.27
N LEU A 221 2.60 -6.76 -18.12
CA LEU A 221 2.85 -7.03 -19.52
C LEU A 221 3.64 -5.89 -20.16
N ILE A 222 3.17 -4.65 -20.05
CA ILE A 222 3.83 -3.45 -20.58
C ILE A 222 5.21 -3.26 -19.93
N TYR A 223 5.30 -3.45 -18.62
CA TYR A 223 6.53 -3.31 -17.85
C TYR A 223 7.65 -4.23 -18.38
N PHE A 224 7.35 -5.52 -18.57
CA PHE A 224 8.32 -6.47 -19.07
C PHE A 224 8.62 -6.33 -20.56
N ILE A 225 7.74 -5.69 -21.32
CA ILE A 225 8.04 -5.34 -22.72
C ILE A 225 9.10 -4.25 -22.76
N LYS A 226 8.92 -3.22 -21.93
CA LYS A 226 9.89 -2.12 -21.83
C LYS A 226 11.24 -2.58 -21.28
N SER A 227 11.26 -3.69 -20.53
CA SER A 227 12.47 -4.24 -19.89
C SER A 227 12.69 -5.74 -20.25
N PRO A 228 12.89 -6.12 -21.53
CA PRO A 228 12.98 -7.51 -21.93
C PRO A 228 14.20 -8.25 -21.34
N GLN A 229 15.25 -7.53 -20.97
CA GLN A 229 16.45 -8.10 -20.36
C GLN A 229 16.18 -8.79 -19.02
N ILE A 230 15.17 -8.35 -18.27
CA ILE A 230 14.79 -8.95 -16.99
C ILE A 230 14.28 -10.37 -17.17
N ALA A 231 13.42 -10.61 -18.15
CA ALA A 231 12.87 -11.94 -18.44
C ALA A 231 13.96 -12.90 -18.97
N ILE A 232 14.89 -12.39 -19.74
CA ILE A 232 16.02 -13.19 -20.30
C ILE A 232 17.00 -13.58 -19.18
N ARG A 233 17.33 -12.68 -18.26
CA ARG A 233 18.19 -12.98 -17.11
C ARG A 233 17.59 -14.06 -16.19
N ALA A 234 16.29 -14.06 -16.00
CA ALA A 234 15.60 -15.02 -15.15
C ALA A 234 15.40 -16.40 -15.77
N ARG A 235 15.78 -16.62 -17.05
CA ARG A 235 15.53 -17.86 -17.82
C ARG A 235 14.06 -18.33 -17.78
N MET A 236 13.14 -17.42 -17.51
CA MET A 236 11.72 -17.72 -17.44
C MET A 236 11.01 -17.44 -18.76
N PRO A 237 9.91 -18.18 -19.06
CA PRO A 237 9.03 -17.81 -20.16
C PRO A 237 8.55 -16.36 -19.97
N SER A 238 8.52 -15.61 -21.07
CA SER A 238 8.09 -14.22 -21.04
C SER A 238 6.76 -14.07 -20.30
N PRO A 239 6.62 -13.09 -19.38
CA PRO A 239 5.35 -12.76 -18.75
C PRO A 239 4.21 -12.52 -19.73
N ALA A 240 4.53 -12.13 -20.98
CA ALA A 240 3.60 -12.05 -22.09
C ALA A 240 2.88 -13.37 -22.39
N LEU A 241 3.47 -14.51 -22.06
CA LEU A 241 2.89 -15.84 -22.27
C LEU A 241 2.06 -16.33 -21.08
N TRP A 242 2.55 -16.20 -19.86
CA TRP A 242 1.87 -16.80 -18.72
C TRP A 242 0.89 -15.88 -18.01
N LEU A 243 1.02 -14.54 -18.09
CA LEU A 243 0.03 -13.62 -17.51
C LEU A 243 -1.34 -13.71 -18.20
N PRO A 244 -1.45 -13.70 -19.54
CA PRO A 244 -2.71 -13.99 -20.23
C PRO A 244 -3.25 -15.39 -19.91
N LEU A 245 -2.37 -16.39 -19.82
CA LEU A 245 -2.74 -17.74 -19.46
C LEU A 245 -3.30 -17.81 -18.03
N LEU A 246 -2.63 -17.16 -17.06
CA LEU A 246 -3.12 -17.06 -15.67
C LEU A 246 -4.48 -16.36 -15.62
N THR A 247 -4.66 -15.26 -16.38
CA THR A 247 -5.94 -14.54 -16.47
C THR A 247 -7.04 -15.41 -17.08
N LEU A 248 -6.73 -16.17 -18.13
CA LEU A 248 -7.64 -17.14 -18.73
C LEU A 248 -7.97 -18.30 -17.81
N LEU A 249 -6.98 -18.82 -17.07
CA LEU A 249 -7.17 -19.88 -16.07
C LEU A 249 -8.04 -19.40 -14.90
N LEU A 250 -7.86 -18.16 -14.49
CA LEU A 250 -8.69 -17.52 -13.46
C LEU A 250 -10.11 -17.34 -13.92
N TYR A 251 -10.29 -16.73 -15.08
CA TYR A 251 -11.59 -16.56 -15.68
C TYR A 251 -12.25 -17.94 -15.89
N GLY A 252 -11.48 -18.88 -16.40
CA GLY A 252 -11.89 -20.26 -16.57
C GLY A 252 -12.25 -20.94 -15.25
N GLY A 253 -11.48 -20.73 -14.18
CA GLY A 253 -11.75 -21.29 -12.86
C GLY A 253 -12.99 -20.72 -12.19
N LEU A 254 -13.38 -19.50 -12.54
CA LEU A 254 -14.58 -18.82 -12.03
C LEU A 254 -15.82 -19.06 -12.91
N SER A 255 -15.66 -19.56 -14.11
CA SER A 255 -16.76 -19.96 -14.99
C SER A 255 -17.03 -21.46 -14.88
N ARG A 256 -18.32 -21.86 -15.03
CA ARG A 256 -18.71 -23.28 -14.99
C ARG A 256 -17.92 -24.14 -15.98
N ASP A 257 -17.62 -23.57 -17.11
CA ASP A 257 -17.04 -24.23 -18.29
C ASP A 257 -15.51 -24.08 -18.34
N GLY A 258 -14.98 -23.08 -17.68
CA GLY A 258 -13.56 -22.89 -17.56
C GLY A 258 -12.85 -23.97 -16.77
N TRP A 259 -13.53 -24.67 -15.86
CA TRP A 259 -13.00 -25.88 -15.25
C TRP A 259 -12.70 -26.99 -16.28
N LEU A 260 -13.56 -27.11 -17.30
CA LEU A 260 -13.33 -28.03 -18.40
C LEU A 260 -12.10 -27.60 -19.22
N ILE A 261 -11.98 -26.33 -19.53
CA ILE A 261 -10.82 -25.75 -20.26
C ILE A 261 -9.55 -25.83 -19.43
N ALA A 262 -9.61 -25.56 -18.13
CA ALA A 262 -8.45 -25.66 -17.24
C ALA A 262 -7.96 -27.11 -17.06
N ARG A 263 -8.84 -28.11 -17.19
CA ARG A 263 -8.47 -29.54 -17.17
C ARG A 263 -7.87 -30.03 -18.46
N LEU A 264 -8.16 -29.36 -19.59
CA LEU A 264 -7.70 -29.79 -20.92
C LEU A 264 -6.20 -30.01 -21.01
N PRO A 265 -5.31 -29.09 -20.53
CA PRO A 265 -3.87 -29.33 -20.51
C PRO A 265 -3.48 -30.56 -19.71
N PHE A 266 -4.13 -30.81 -18.56
CA PHE A 266 -3.84 -31.98 -17.73
C PHE A 266 -4.32 -33.29 -18.36
N VAL A 267 -5.46 -33.25 -19.06
CA VAL A 267 -5.99 -34.39 -19.81
C VAL A 267 -5.08 -34.70 -21.00
N LEU A 268 -4.62 -33.70 -21.73
CA LEU A 268 -3.68 -33.87 -22.87
C LEU A 268 -2.33 -34.41 -22.40
N VAL A 269 -1.72 -33.81 -21.38
CA VAL A 269 -0.42 -34.25 -20.83
C VAL A 269 -0.58 -35.64 -20.20
N GLY A 270 -1.64 -35.88 -19.44
CA GLY A 270 -1.96 -37.19 -18.87
C GLY A 270 -2.16 -38.25 -19.94
N GLY A 271 -2.83 -37.90 -21.04
CA GLY A 271 -3.01 -38.80 -22.18
C GLY A 271 -1.69 -39.12 -22.91
N ILE A 272 -0.81 -38.12 -23.06
CA ILE A 272 0.53 -38.33 -23.65
C ILE A 272 1.36 -39.24 -22.74
N ILE A 273 1.39 -38.99 -21.44
CA ILE A 273 2.11 -39.81 -20.47
C ILE A 273 1.55 -41.25 -20.47
N ALA A 274 0.22 -41.41 -20.41
CA ALA A 274 -0.41 -42.73 -20.45
C ALA A 274 -0.08 -43.51 -21.74
N ALA A 275 -0.02 -42.83 -22.88
CA ALA A 275 0.39 -43.42 -24.13
C ALA A 275 1.86 -43.88 -24.12
N ILE A 276 2.76 -43.07 -23.53
CA ILE A 276 4.20 -43.39 -23.42
C ILE A 276 4.41 -44.59 -22.49
N VAL A 277 3.68 -44.71 -21.39
CA VAL A 277 3.84 -45.77 -20.41
C VAL A 277 2.87 -46.94 -20.58
N ASN A 278 2.15 -47.03 -21.71
CA ASN A 278 1.11 -48.03 -21.98
C ASN A 278 0.09 -48.24 -20.86
N ALA A 279 -0.24 -47.14 -20.14
CA ALA A 279 -1.23 -47.15 -19.06
C ALA A 279 -2.64 -46.99 -19.63
N PRO A 280 -3.69 -47.44 -18.92
CA PRO A 280 -5.06 -47.18 -19.35
C PRO A 280 -5.35 -45.69 -19.40
N MET A 281 -5.88 -45.23 -20.55
CA MET A 281 -6.17 -43.80 -20.80
C MET A 281 -7.25 -43.27 -19.86
N PRO A 282 -7.01 -42.18 -19.14
CA PRO A 282 -8.01 -41.59 -18.29
C PRO A 282 -9.21 -41.12 -19.14
N TYR A 283 -10.43 -41.42 -18.69
CA TYR A 283 -11.69 -41.01 -19.32
C TYR A 283 -12.01 -41.58 -20.72
N GLN A 284 -11.41 -42.72 -21.10
CA GLN A 284 -11.72 -43.34 -22.37
C GLN A 284 -13.17 -43.92 -22.37
N ARG A 285 -13.97 -43.53 -23.34
CA ARG A 285 -15.30 -44.15 -23.55
C ARG A 285 -15.12 -45.50 -24.25
N PRO A 286 -15.93 -46.52 -23.84
CA PRO A 286 -15.89 -47.79 -24.52
C PRO A 286 -16.16 -47.65 -26.02
N GLY A 287 -15.29 -48.21 -26.84
CA GLY A 287 -15.42 -48.25 -28.32
C GLY A 287 -14.93 -46.99 -29.05
N GLN A 288 -14.40 -45.98 -28.36
CA GLN A 288 -13.82 -44.82 -29.03
C GLN A 288 -12.32 -44.69 -28.77
N SER A 289 -11.58 -44.19 -29.79
CA SER A 289 -10.19 -43.79 -29.61
C SER A 289 -10.12 -42.61 -28.63
N TYR A 290 -9.18 -42.65 -27.69
CA TYR A 290 -8.94 -41.57 -26.69
C TYR A 290 -8.82 -40.18 -27.36
N TRP A 291 -8.01 -40.09 -28.38
CA TRP A 291 -7.76 -38.83 -29.10
C TRP A 291 -9.00 -38.31 -29.81
N ARG A 292 -9.82 -39.23 -30.38
CA ARG A 292 -11.09 -38.84 -30.97
C ARG A 292 -12.07 -38.32 -29.92
N HIS A 293 -12.09 -38.96 -28.76
CA HIS A 293 -12.92 -38.51 -27.64
C HIS A 293 -12.48 -37.13 -27.11
N VAL A 294 -11.16 -36.91 -26.95
CA VAL A 294 -10.60 -35.59 -26.56
C VAL A 294 -10.92 -34.55 -27.62
N PHE A 295 -10.82 -34.89 -28.90
CA PHE A 295 -11.10 -33.99 -30.00
C PHE A 295 -12.59 -33.63 -30.07
N ASP A 296 -13.46 -34.62 -29.92
CA ASP A 296 -14.92 -34.41 -29.88
C ASP A 296 -15.35 -33.60 -28.66
N ASP A 297 -14.72 -33.80 -27.52
CA ASP A 297 -14.95 -32.98 -26.33
C ASP A 297 -14.46 -31.53 -26.52
N ILE A 298 -13.31 -31.31 -27.17
CA ILE A 298 -12.82 -29.97 -27.52
C ILE A 298 -13.77 -29.29 -28.51
N LEU A 299 -14.21 -29.98 -29.59
CA LEU A 299 -15.16 -29.44 -30.54
C LEU A 299 -16.52 -29.22 -29.91
N GLY A 300 -16.98 -30.14 -29.09
CA GLY A 300 -18.24 -30.00 -28.36
C GLY A 300 -18.24 -28.84 -27.36
N VAL A 301 -17.09 -28.57 -26.71
CA VAL A 301 -16.88 -27.38 -25.89
C VAL A 301 -16.82 -26.13 -26.77
N TRP A 302 -16.13 -26.18 -27.91
CA TRP A 302 -16.05 -25.08 -28.86
C TRP A 302 -17.41 -24.67 -29.39
N ASP A 303 -18.22 -25.64 -29.84
CA ASP A 303 -19.53 -25.39 -30.39
C ASP A 303 -20.56 -25.00 -29.31
N ARG A 304 -20.53 -25.71 -28.15
CA ARG A 304 -21.47 -25.50 -27.07
C ARG A 304 -21.33 -24.16 -26.41
N TYR A 305 -20.08 -23.67 -26.30
CA TYR A 305 -19.73 -22.44 -25.58
C TYR A 305 -19.31 -21.31 -26.52
N ALA A 306 -19.30 -21.55 -27.82
CA ALA A 306 -18.83 -20.58 -28.80
C ALA A 306 -17.50 -19.95 -28.33
N LEU A 307 -16.45 -20.79 -28.21
CA LEU A 307 -15.12 -20.37 -27.67
C LEU A 307 -14.53 -19.19 -28.41
N ASP A 308 -14.95 -18.94 -29.66
CA ASP A 308 -14.75 -17.70 -30.39
C ASP A 308 -15.13 -16.46 -29.56
N ARG A 309 -16.15 -16.55 -28.72
CA ARG A 309 -16.63 -15.45 -27.86
C ARG A 309 -15.71 -15.20 -26.66
N TYR A 310 -15.13 -16.26 -26.08
CA TYR A 310 -14.13 -16.11 -24.99
C TYR A 310 -12.80 -15.56 -25.50
N LEU A 311 -12.36 -16.00 -26.68
CA LEU A 311 -11.19 -15.44 -27.32
C LEU A 311 -11.31 -13.93 -27.53
N ILE A 312 -12.51 -13.42 -27.78
CA ILE A 312 -12.76 -11.99 -28.02
C ILE A 312 -12.69 -11.18 -26.69
N VAL A 313 -13.11 -11.73 -25.55
CA VAL A 313 -12.95 -11.04 -24.25
C VAL A 313 -11.49 -11.04 -23.80
N GLY A 314 -10.74 -12.11 -24.11
CA GLY A 314 -9.28 -12.19 -23.94
C GLY A 314 -8.48 -11.38 -24.97
N LEU A 315 -9.15 -10.89 -26.03
CA LEU A 315 -8.49 -10.26 -27.17
C LEU A 315 -7.81 -8.91 -26.83
N PRO A 316 -8.34 -7.99 -25.99
CA PRO A 316 -7.59 -6.81 -25.57
C PRO A 316 -6.28 -7.18 -24.85
N VAL A 317 -6.30 -8.26 -24.10
CA VAL A 317 -5.12 -8.82 -23.42
C VAL A 317 -4.19 -9.48 -24.44
N LEU A 318 -4.75 -10.12 -25.47
CA LEU A 318 -4.02 -10.78 -26.54
C LEU A 318 -3.55 -9.83 -27.65
N ILE A 319 -4.25 -8.73 -27.93
CA ILE A 319 -3.77 -7.67 -28.84
C ILE A 319 -2.63 -6.88 -28.20
N ALA A 320 -2.77 -6.52 -26.93
CA ALA A 320 -1.64 -6.01 -26.17
C ALA A 320 -0.49 -7.03 -26.20
N GLY A 321 -0.75 -8.31 -25.96
CA GLY A 321 0.21 -9.41 -26.09
C GLY A 321 0.78 -9.61 -27.49
N GLY A 322 0.01 -9.41 -28.53
CA GLY A 322 0.40 -9.58 -29.93
C GLY A 322 1.26 -8.45 -30.49
N THR A 323 0.97 -7.20 -30.14
CA THR A 323 1.87 -6.06 -30.40
C THR A 323 3.19 -6.21 -29.67
N VAL A 324 3.14 -6.86 -28.53
CA VAL A 324 4.30 -7.26 -27.73
C VAL A 324 5.09 -8.38 -28.39
N ALA A 325 4.40 -9.44 -28.83
CA ALA A 325 5.03 -10.55 -29.52
C ALA A 325 5.72 -10.06 -30.81
N ALA A 326 5.11 -9.14 -31.56
CA ALA A 326 5.74 -8.57 -32.76
C ALA A 326 7.06 -7.83 -32.45
N ASN A 327 7.17 -7.15 -31.31
CA ASN A 327 8.43 -6.54 -30.84
C ASN A 327 9.40 -7.54 -30.20
N LEU A 328 8.90 -8.66 -29.65
CA LEU A 328 9.69 -9.75 -29.08
C LEU A 328 10.17 -10.77 -30.14
N ILE A 329 9.51 -10.85 -31.29
CA ILE A 329 9.79 -11.74 -32.42
C ILE A 329 11.27 -11.65 -32.89
N GLN A 330 11.90 -10.50 -32.71
CA GLN A 330 13.33 -10.34 -33.03
C GLN A 330 14.29 -11.08 -32.08
N LYS A 331 13.84 -11.65 -30.95
CA LYS A 331 14.72 -12.19 -29.89
C LYS A 331 14.36 -13.57 -29.34
N ILE A 332 13.31 -14.22 -29.82
CA ILE A 332 12.89 -15.56 -29.39
C ILE A 332 13.23 -16.59 -30.50
N PRO A 333 13.59 -17.88 -30.16
CA PRO A 333 13.85 -18.91 -31.15
C PRO A 333 12.70 -19.04 -32.17
N ALA A 334 13.04 -19.20 -33.43
CA ALA A 334 12.15 -19.14 -34.59
C ALA A 334 10.89 -20.04 -34.48
N ALA A 335 10.99 -21.20 -33.83
CA ALA A 335 9.89 -22.15 -33.67
C ALA A 335 8.80 -21.62 -32.72
N THR A 336 9.18 -20.91 -31.62
CA THR A 336 8.24 -20.34 -30.67
C THR A 336 7.56 -19.11 -31.26
N ASN A 337 8.24 -18.37 -32.10
CA ASN A 337 7.73 -17.23 -32.85
C ASN A 337 6.67 -17.65 -33.87
N GLY A 338 6.87 -18.75 -34.55
CA GLY A 338 5.89 -19.28 -35.51
C GLY A 338 4.56 -19.64 -34.85
N LEU A 339 4.59 -20.31 -33.71
CA LEU A 339 3.37 -20.68 -32.93
C LEU A 339 2.64 -19.47 -32.38
N LEU A 340 3.36 -18.48 -31.84
CA LEU A 340 2.74 -17.23 -31.33
C LEU A 340 2.16 -16.37 -32.46
N GLY A 341 2.89 -16.28 -33.58
CA GLY A 341 2.40 -15.60 -34.78
C GLY A 341 1.14 -16.28 -35.36
N LEU A 342 1.13 -17.60 -35.42
CA LEU A 342 -0.03 -18.38 -35.88
C LEU A 342 -1.24 -18.19 -34.94
N ALA A 343 -1.03 -18.27 -33.63
CA ALA A 343 -2.07 -18.02 -32.63
C ALA A 343 -2.65 -16.60 -32.77
N PHE A 344 -1.80 -15.61 -32.98
CA PHE A 344 -2.21 -14.23 -33.23
C PHE A 344 -3.04 -14.07 -34.50
N ILE A 345 -2.61 -14.67 -35.62
CA ILE A 345 -3.33 -14.63 -36.90
C ILE A 345 -4.69 -15.31 -36.76
N VAL A 346 -4.75 -16.49 -36.13
CA VAL A 346 -6.00 -17.23 -35.92
C VAL A 346 -6.97 -16.42 -35.04
N ILE A 347 -6.50 -15.86 -33.94
CA ILE A 347 -7.33 -15.07 -33.01
C ILE A 347 -7.81 -13.79 -33.68
N THR A 348 -6.94 -13.07 -34.39
CA THR A 348 -7.29 -11.87 -35.13
C THR A 348 -8.27 -12.19 -36.25
N GLY A 349 -8.06 -13.31 -36.97
CA GLY A 349 -8.97 -13.79 -37.99
C GLY A 349 -10.36 -14.13 -37.47
N ILE A 350 -10.46 -14.82 -36.33
CA ILE A 350 -11.73 -15.12 -35.66
C ILE A 350 -12.44 -13.81 -35.25
N TRP A 351 -11.69 -12.85 -34.72
CA TRP A 351 -12.22 -11.56 -34.31
C TRP A 351 -12.73 -10.74 -35.47
N VAL A 352 -11.95 -10.60 -36.53
CA VAL A 352 -12.36 -9.92 -37.76
C VAL A 352 -13.57 -10.59 -38.36
N HIS A 353 -13.61 -11.92 -38.45
CA HIS A 353 -14.76 -12.68 -38.95
C HIS A 353 -16.01 -12.42 -38.11
N THR A 354 -15.90 -12.47 -36.78
CA THR A 354 -17.05 -12.22 -35.88
C THR A 354 -17.55 -10.79 -36.00
N PHE A 355 -16.62 -9.82 -36.06
CA PHE A 355 -16.96 -8.40 -36.23
C PHE A 355 -17.60 -8.13 -37.60
N MET A 356 -17.05 -8.68 -38.69
CA MET A 356 -17.57 -8.56 -40.02
C MET A 356 -18.98 -9.17 -40.13
N LYS A 357 -19.21 -10.31 -39.49
CA LYS A 357 -20.49 -11.04 -39.55
C LYS A 357 -21.59 -10.45 -38.66
N ARG A 358 -21.25 -9.87 -37.50
CA ARG A 358 -22.22 -9.44 -36.48
C ARG A 358 -22.08 -7.98 -36.05
N GLY A 359 -21.02 -7.29 -36.43
CA GLY A 359 -20.71 -5.90 -36.04
C GLY A 359 -20.75 -5.66 -34.57
N TRP A 360 -21.06 -4.44 -34.13
CA TRP A 360 -21.14 -4.08 -32.70
C TRP A 360 -22.15 -4.90 -31.88
N ARG A 361 -23.19 -5.43 -32.54
CA ARG A 361 -24.16 -6.31 -31.87
C ARG A 361 -23.50 -7.61 -31.42
N GLY A 362 -22.57 -8.14 -32.18
CA GLY A 362 -21.79 -9.33 -31.76
C GLY A 362 -20.97 -9.12 -30.48
N LEU A 363 -20.38 -7.93 -30.31
CA LEU A 363 -19.65 -7.58 -29.08
C LEU A 363 -20.60 -7.48 -27.88
N LEU A 364 -21.78 -6.91 -28.07
CA LEU A 364 -22.78 -6.85 -27.00
C LEU A 364 -23.34 -8.24 -26.65
N ASP A 365 -23.53 -9.11 -27.63
CA ASP A 365 -23.97 -10.50 -27.41
C ASP A 365 -22.91 -11.30 -26.63
N ILE A 366 -21.62 -11.05 -26.89
CA ILE A 366 -20.50 -11.65 -26.16
C ILE A 366 -20.48 -11.16 -24.72
N ALA A 367 -20.57 -9.85 -24.50
CA ALA A 367 -20.60 -9.29 -23.16
C ALA A 367 -21.82 -9.81 -22.37
N GLU A 368 -22.97 -9.89 -23.01
CA GLU A 368 -24.19 -10.48 -22.43
C GLU A 368 -23.97 -11.94 -22.04
N HIS A 369 -23.41 -12.74 -22.94
CA HIS A 369 -23.13 -14.15 -22.72
C HIS A 369 -22.11 -14.33 -21.59
N THR A 370 -21.03 -13.55 -21.60
CA THR A 370 -20.01 -13.56 -20.54
C THR A 370 -20.60 -13.30 -19.16
N LEU A 371 -21.49 -12.31 -19.05
CA LEU A 371 -22.15 -12.01 -17.78
C LEU A 371 -23.13 -13.14 -17.34
N ARG A 372 -23.71 -13.88 -18.27
CA ARG A 372 -24.58 -15.03 -17.96
C ARG A 372 -23.81 -16.26 -17.47
N MET A 373 -22.52 -16.37 -17.78
CA MET A 373 -21.73 -17.58 -17.57
C MET A 373 -21.06 -17.69 -16.22
N THR A 374 -21.49 -16.96 -15.21
CA THR A 374 -20.90 -17.10 -13.88
C THR A 374 -21.19 -18.49 -13.28
N SER A 375 -20.16 -19.20 -12.88
CA SER A 375 -20.28 -20.50 -12.21
C SER A 375 -20.69 -20.40 -10.75
N LEU A 376 -20.81 -19.19 -10.24
CA LEU A 376 -21.26 -18.92 -8.88
C LEU A 376 -22.78 -19.05 -8.82
N THR A 377 -23.27 -20.10 -8.18
CA THR A 377 -24.70 -20.42 -8.14
C THR A 377 -25.38 -20.03 -6.83
N SER A 378 -24.61 -19.79 -5.77
CA SER A 378 -25.10 -19.42 -4.45
C SER A 378 -24.45 -18.18 -3.89
N MET A 379 -25.11 -17.50 -2.96
CA MET A 379 -24.55 -16.36 -2.25
C MET A 379 -23.36 -16.77 -1.40
N ARG A 380 -23.32 -17.99 -0.90
CA ARG A 380 -22.17 -18.56 -0.16
C ARG A 380 -20.91 -18.47 -1.00
N GLN A 381 -20.97 -18.90 -2.26
CA GLN A 381 -19.83 -18.84 -3.18
C GLN A 381 -19.41 -17.40 -3.46
N VAL A 382 -20.36 -16.49 -3.67
CA VAL A 382 -20.09 -15.07 -3.89
C VAL A 382 -19.33 -14.46 -2.70
N TYR A 383 -19.80 -14.71 -1.48
CA TYR A 383 -19.15 -14.20 -0.29
C TYR A 383 -17.75 -14.81 -0.08
N LEU A 384 -17.59 -16.11 -0.31
CA LEU A 384 -16.30 -16.77 -0.17
C LEU A 384 -15.28 -16.26 -1.20
N ILE A 385 -15.68 -16.07 -2.46
CA ILE A 385 -14.80 -15.50 -3.48
C ILE A 385 -14.42 -14.05 -3.13
N ALA A 386 -15.34 -13.25 -2.60
CA ALA A 386 -15.05 -11.92 -2.09
C ALA A 386 -14.08 -11.97 -0.88
N CYS A 387 -14.25 -12.92 0.02
CA CYS A 387 -13.32 -13.17 1.13
C CYS A 387 -11.90 -13.44 0.60
N TYR A 388 -11.75 -14.38 -0.32
CA TYR A 388 -10.44 -14.73 -0.89
C TYR A 388 -9.82 -13.59 -1.72
N PHE A 389 -10.63 -12.79 -2.42
CA PHE A 389 -10.18 -11.58 -3.09
C PHE A 389 -9.57 -10.59 -2.09
N LEU A 390 -10.26 -10.31 -0.99
CA LEU A 390 -9.77 -9.43 0.07
C LEU A 390 -8.50 -9.98 0.74
N LEU A 391 -8.40 -11.31 0.90
CA LEU A 391 -7.17 -11.94 1.38
C LEU A 391 -6.01 -11.77 0.39
N GLY A 392 -6.24 -11.87 -0.91
CA GLY A 392 -5.24 -11.55 -1.92
C GLY A 392 -4.75 -10.10 -1.83
N ILE A 393 -5.66 -9.15 -1.65
CA ILE A 393 -5.32 -7.75 -1.39
C ILE A 393 -4.54 -7.59 -0.08
N SER A 394 -4.90 -8.31 0.99
CA SER A 394 -4.18 -8.25 2.27
C SER A 394 -2.74 -8.73 2.17
N ILE A 395 -2.46 -9.70 1.29
CA ILE A 395 -1.08 -10.15 0.99
C ILE A 395 -0.28 -8.99 0.38
N LEU A 396 -0.87 -8.27 -0.58
CA LEU A 396 -0.23 -7.09 -1.18
C LEU A 396 -0.10 -5.90 -0.21
N ALA A 397 -0.88 -5.89 0.88
CA ALA A 397 -0.79 -4.84 1.91
C ALA A 397 0.38 -5.08 2.88
N LYS A 398 0.48 -6.27 3.47
CA LYS A 398 1.48 -6.56 4.53
C LYS A 398 2.01 -8.00 4.51
N GLY A 399 1.59 -8.84 3.56
CA GLY A 399 1.96 -10.24 3.50
C GLY A 399 1.00 -11.17 4.29
N PRO A 400 1.50 -12.25 4.92
CA PRO A 400 0.68 -13.35 5.45
C PRO A 400 -0.28 -13.06 6.62
N PRO A 401 -0.09 -12.03 7.49
CA PRO A 401 -0.86 -11.93 8.74
C PRO A 401 -2.39 -11.94 8.58
N GLY A 402 -2.92 -11.35 7.50
CA GLY A 402 -4.35 -11.36 7.23
C GLY A 402 -4.89 -12.77 6.95
N ILE A 403 -4.13 -13.56 6.21
CA ILE A 403 -4.49 -14.96 5.93
C ILE A 403 -4.48 -15.77 7.21
N THR A 404 -3.45 -15.63 8.05
CA THR A 404 -3.32 -16.42 9.28
C THR A 404 -4.50 -16.20 10.23
N VAL A 405 -4.97 -14.95 10.36
CA VAL A 405 -6.15 -14.64 11.19
C VAL A 405 -7.41 -15.26 10.60
N VAL A 406 -7.69 -15.05 9.30
CA VAL A 406 -8.93 -15.54 8.67
C VAL A 406 -8.93 -17.07 8.56
N ALA A 407 -7.81 -17.69 8.19
CA ALA A 407 -7.66 -19.14 8.14
C ALA A 407 -7.80 -19.76 9.54
N GLY A 408 -7.24 -19.11 10.57
CA GLY A 408 -7.42 -19.51 11.96
C GLY A 408 -8.88 -19.49 12.39
N VAL A 409 -9.62 -18.42 12.07
CA VAL A 409 -11.07 -18.33 12.34
C VAL A 409 -11.81 -19.45 11.61
N GLY A 410 -11.50 -19.69 10.34
CA GLY A 410 -12.09 -20.79 9.56
C GLY A 410 -11.78 -22.17 10.14
N ALA A 411 -10.53 -22.43 10.52
CA ALA A 411 -10.09 -23.67 11.12
C ALA A 411 -10.81 -23.94 12.45
N PHE A 412 -10.84 -22.96 13.36
CA PHE A 412 -11.57 -23.09 14.62
C PHE A 412 -13.08 -23.25 14.39
N HIS A 413 -13.65 -22.58 13.38
CA HIS A 413 -15.05 -22.81 13.02
C HIS A 413 -15.29 -24.28 12.62
N VAL A 414 -14.44 -24.84 11.73
CA VAL A 414 -14.54 -26.23 11.29
C VAL A 414 -14.40 -27.20 12.48
N ILE A 415 -13.39 -26.99 13.33
CA ILE A 415 -13.08 -27.84 14.47
C ILE A 415 -14.21 -27.78 15.52
N LEU A 416 -14.56 -26.58 15.99
CA LEU A 416 -15.51 -26.40 17.09
C LEU A 416 -16.97 -26.66 16.68
N ARG A 417 -17.29 -26.53 15.40
CA ARG A 417 -18.63 -26.80 14.86
C ARG A 417 -18.73 -28.13 14.17
N TRP A 418 -17.65 -28.91 14.15
CA TRP A 418 -17.56 -30.21 13.51
C TRP A 418 -17.97 -30.21 12.03
N ARG A 419 -17.53 -29.20 11.28
CA ARG A 419 -17.89 -28.96 9.87
C ARG A 419 -16.93 -29.62 8.89
N TRP A 420 -16.29 -30.70 9.23
CA TRP A 420 -15.32 -31.41 8.39
C TRP A 420 -15.92 -31.85 7.05
N ARG A 421 -17.19 -32.28 7.07
CA ARG A 421 -17.89 -32.71 5.86
C ARG A 421 -17.98 -31.57 4.84
N GLU A 422 -18.35 -30.34 5.27
CA GLU A 422 -18.39 -29.15 4.39
C GLU A 422 -17.00 -28.83 3.81
N LEU A 423 -15.93 -29.06 4.58
CA LEU A 423 -14.56 -28.85 4.12
C LEU A 423 -14.21 -29.81 2.98
N TYR A 424 -14.49 -31.11 3.13
CA TYR A 424 -14.18 -32.13 2.13
C TYR A 424 -15.08 -32.04 0.89
N GLU A 425 -16.36 -31.68 1.05
CA GLU A 425 -17.31 -31.47 -0.05
C GLU A 425 -17.11 -30.16 -0.81
N GLY A 426 -16.14 -29.34 -0.40
CA GLY A 426 -15.81 -28.09 -1.09
C GLY A 426 -16.69 -26.89 -0.72
N GLY A 427 -17.45 -26.97 0.37
CA GLY A 427 -18.36 -25.92 0.85
C GLY A 427 -17.69 -24.59 1.19
N PHE A 428 -16.37 -24.58 1.34
CA PHE A 428 -15.55 -23.37 1.58
C PHE A 428 -14.85 -22.83 0.32
N GLU A 429 -15.10 -23.40 -0.86
CA GLU A 429 -14.54 -22.95 -2.16
C GLU A 429 -13.01 -22.77 -2.17
N ILE A 430 -12.27 -23.57 -1.39
CA ILE A 430 -10.83 -23.39 -1.15
C ILE A 430 -10.04 -23.36 -2.46
N LYS A 431 -10.33 -24.28 -3.41
CA LYS A 431 -9.59 -24.36 -4.68
C LYS A 431 -9.73 -23.08 -5.50
N ARG A 432 -10.96 -22.58 -5.66
CA ARG A 432 -11.23 -21.30 -6.38
C ARG A 432 -10.71 -20.11 -5.60
N GLY A 433 -10.80 -20.18 -4.26
CA GLY A 433 -10.32 -19.15 -3.38
C GLY A 433 -8.81 -18.98 -3.44
N LEU A 434 -8.05 -20.08 -3.38
CA LEU A 434 -6.59 -20.04 -3.53
C LEU A 434 -6.17 -19.52 -4.90
N LEU A 435 -6.88 -19.90 -5.97
CA LEU A 435 -6.64 -19.37 -7.30
C LEU A 435 -6.90 -17.85 -7.36
N MET A 436 -7.99 -17.36 -6.74
CA MET A 436 -8.29 -15.94 -6.63
C MET A 436 -7.20 -15.18 -5.88
N MET A 437 -6.78 -15.68 -4.71
CA MET A 437 -5.70 -15.09 -3.93
C MET A 437 -4.40 -15.04 -4.74
N ALA A 438 -4.04 -16.14 -5.40
CA ALA A 438 -2.84 -16.22 -6.21
C ALA A 438 -2.86 -15.20 -7.35
N ALA A 439 -3.98 -15.07 -8.04
CA ALA A 439 -4.08 -14.13 -9.13
C ALA A 439 -3.98 -12.66 -8.74
N VAL A 440 -4.42 -12.36 -7.54
CA VAL A 440 -4.29 -11.00 -6.98
C VAL A 440 -2.87 -10.75 -6.48
N ALA A 441 -2.29 -11.67 -5.74
CA ALA A 441 -1.05 -11.45 -5.00
C ALA A 441 0.22 -11.80 -5.80
N VAL A 442 0.21 -12.94 -6.50
CA VAL A 442 1.41 -13.52 -7.12
C VAL A 442 2.04 -12.65 -8.23
N PRO A 443 1.27 -11.92 -9.08
CA PRO A 443 1.86 -11.17 -10.19
C PRO A 443 2.95 -10.18 -9.76
N TRP A 444 2.70 -9.40 -8.70
CA TRP A 444 3.70 -8.47 -8.18
C TRP A 444 4.93 -9.19 -7.61
N HIS A 445 4.72 -10.24 -6.83
CA HIS A 445 5.84 -10.99 -6.24
C HIS A 445 6.75 -11.61 -7.30
N ILE A 446 6.16 -12.11 -8.39
CA ILE A 446 6.94 -12.61 -9.52
C ILE A 446 7.67 -11.47 -10.23
N ALA A 447 7.02 -10.31 -10.43
CA ALA A 447 7.65 -9.15 -11.05
C ALA A 447 8.89 -8.70 -10.27
N MET A 448 8.80 -8.61 -8.94
CA MET A 448 9.92 -8.26 -8.08
C MET A 448 11.02 -9.34 -8.10
N TRP A 449 10.64 -10.61 -8.03
CA TRP A 449 11.61 -11.68 -8.12
C TRP A 449 12.35 -11.68 -9.47
N LEU A 450 11.67 -11.43 -10.58
CA LEU A 450 12.30 -11.33 -11.89
C LEU A 450 13.25 -10.12 -11.97
N LYS A 451 12.94 -9.01 -11.30
CA LYS A 451 13.77 -7.81 -11.30
C LYS A 451 14.97 -7.91 -10.37
N ASP A 452 14.74 -8.27 -9.12
CA ASP A 452 15.73 -8.24 -8.04
C ASP A 452 16.39 -9.59 -7.77
N GLY A 453 15.90 -10.67 -8.42
CA GLY A 453 16.46 -12.02 -8.30
C GLY A 453 16.35 -12.58 -6.88
N VAL A 454 17.43 -13.27 -6.48
CA VAL A 454 17.53 -13.96 -5.17
C VAL A 454 17.46 -12.97 -4.01
N GLN A 455 17.94 -11.75 -4.16
CA GLN A 455 17.91 -10.72 -3.12
C GLN A 455 16.48 -10.40 -2.64
N PHE A 456 15.50 -10.41 -3.56
CA PHE A 456 14.10 -10.25 -3.19
C PHE A 456 13.62 -11.40 -2.29
N ILE A 457 13.96 -12.63 -2.64
CA ILE A 457 13.58 -13.82 -1.86
C ILE A 457 14.26 -13.80 -0.47
N GLU A 458 15.56 -13.52 -0.43
CA GLU A 458 16.31 -13.47 0.83
C GLU A 458 15.80 -12.37 1.79
N GLN A 459 15.61 -11.17 1.27
CA GLN A 459 15.20 -10.05 2.12
C GLN A 459 13.70 -10.11 2.43
N TYR A 460 12.82 -10.29 1.44
CA TYR A 460 11.39 -10.24 1.65
C TYR A 460 10.85 -11.51 2.33
N ILE A 461 11.17 -12.70 1.78
CA ILE A 461 10.62 -13.97 2.29
C ILE A 461 11.36 -14.40 3.56
N PHE A 462 12.71 -14.55 3.48
CA PHE A 462 13.45 -15.09 4.61
C PHE A 462 13.59 -14.07 5.76
N GLN A 463 14.09 -12.85 5.51
CA GLN A 463 14.32 -11.90 6.60
C GLN A 463 13.02 -11.28 7.12
N HIS A 464 12.14 -10.78 6.23
CA HIS A 464 10.98 -10.00 6.65
C HIS A 464 9.72 -10.82 6.93
N ILE A 465 9.61 -12.05 6.46
CA ILE A 465 8.48 -12.94 6.78
C ILE A 465 8.91 -14.04 7.75
N LEU A 466 9.82 -14.93 7.35
CA LEU A 466 10.14 -16.13 8.12
C LEU A 466 10.94 -15.81 9.39
N ASN A 467 12.03 -15.03 9.30
CA ASN A 467 12.87 -14.73 10.48
C ASN A 467 12.12 -13.84 11.48
N ARG A 468 11.29 -12.89 11.01
CA ARG A 468 10.43 -12.12 11.93
C ARG A 468 9.38 -12.97 12.63
N ALA A 469 8.89 -14.01 11.98
CA ALA A 469 7.94 -14.93 12.58
C ALA A 469 8.61 -15.90 13.56
N GLY A 470 9.81 -16.41 13.24
CA GLY A 470 10.43 -17.54 13.91
C GLY A 470 11.67 -17.23 14.77
N ASP A 471 12.55 -16.30 14.38
CA ASP A 471 13.88 -16.17 15.02
C ASP A 471 14.03 -14.89 15.85
N GLY A 472 13.24 -13.86 15.67
CA GLY A 472 13.34 -12.60 16.41
C GLY A 472 14.70 -11.88 16.30
N SER A 473 15.64 -12.44 15.53
CA SER A 473 17.03 -11.97 15.44
C SER A 473 17.20 -10.69 14.63
N VAL A 474 16.18 -10.33 13.84
CA VAL A 474 16.26 -9.21 12.88
C VAL A 474 16.14 -7.85 13.57
N ASP A 475 15.53 -7.78 14.76
CA ASP A 475 15.35 -6.51 15.49
C ASP A 475 15.41 -6.72 17.01
N LYS A 476 16.60 -7.03 17.54
CA LYS A 476 16.84 -7.10 18.98
C LYS A 476 16.59 -5.79 19.73
N SER A 477 16.57 -4.67 19.01
CA SER A 477 16.31 -3.34 19.57
C SER A 477 14.89 -3.15 20.10
N PHE A 478 13.94 -4.02 19.71
CA PHE A 478 12.54 -3.99 20.16
C PHE A 478 12.20 -5.14 21.12
N GLY A 479 13.20 -5.82 21.65
CA GLY A 479 13.11 -7.08 22.38
C GLY A 479 12.52 -7.03 23.79
N THR A 480 11.65 -6.11 24.12
CA THR A 480 10.98 -6.09 25.44
C THR A 480 9.95 -7.21 25.61
N PHE A 481 9.61 -7.96 24.58
CA PHE A 481 8.59 -9.01 24.62
C PHE A 481 9.10 -10.39 24.23
N ALA A 482 10.34 -10.73 24.59
CA ALA A 482 10.98 -11.99 24.20
C ALA A 482 10.29 -13.26 24.76
N HIS A 483 9.48 -13.15 25.81
CA HIS A 483 8.77 -14.27 26.42
C HIS A 483 7.25 -14.10 26.33
N ILE A 484 6.54 -15.22 26.17
CA ILE A 484 5.06 -15.24 26.03
C ILE A 484 4.36 -14.50 27.17
N ILE A 485 4.86 -14.61 28.40
CA ILE A 485 4.29 -13.93 29.58
C ILE A 485 4.46 -12.41 29.45
N ASN A 486 5.63 -11.93 29.09
CA ASN A 486 5.89 -10.49 28.87
C ASN A 486 5.14 -9.96 27.66
N THR A 487 4.91 -10.81 26.65
CA THR A 487 4.11 -10.48 25.46
C THR A 487 2.65 -10.27 25.80
N SER A 488 2.07 -11.16 26.60
CA SER A 488 0.65 -11.03 26.98
C SER A 488 0.42 -9.80 27.83
N ALA A 489 1.31 -9.50 28.77
CA ALA A 489 1.28 -8.28 29.56
C ALA A 489 1.38 -7.02 28.66
N GLY A 490 2.34 -6.99 27.74
CA GLY A 490 2.53 -5.88 26.82
C GLY A 490 1.32 -5.65 25.92
N TYR A 491 0.73 -6.68 25.30
CA TYR A 491 -0.48 -6.53 24.49
C TYR A 491 -1.72 -6.20 25.33
N THR A 492 -1.82 -6.66 26.57
CA THR A 492 -2.89 -6.26 27.49
C THR A 492 -2.81 -4.75 27.74
N THR A 493 -1.62 -4.22 28.00
CA THR A 493 -1.36 -2.78 28.16
C THR A 493 -1.73 -2.02 26.89
N GLN A 494 -1.30 -2.53 25.71
CA GLN A 494 -1.63 -1.91 24.42
C GLN A 494 -3.14 -1.92 24.11
N ILE A 495 -3.86 -2.98 24.48
CA ILE A 495 -5.32 -3.03 24.38
C ILE A 495 -5.94 -2.01 25.32
N GLY A 496 -5.42 -1.87 26.55
CA GLY A 496 -5.88 -0.87 27.53
C GLY A 496 -5.80 0.55 26.95
N HIS A 497 -4.61 0.97 26.50
CA HIS A 497 -4.39 2.31 25.93
C HIS A 497 -5.09 2.47 24.56
N GLY A 498 -4.99 1.48 23.69
CA GLY A 498 -5.52 1.52 22.34
C GLY A 498 -7.03 1.43 22.25
N MET A 499 -7.69 0.89 23.26
CA MET A 499 -9.14 0.84 23.39
C MET A 499 -9.65 1.69 24.55
N TRP A 500 -8.89 2.69 24.98
CA TRP A 500 -9.27 3.52 26.14
C TRP A 500 -10.72 3.97 26.07
N ILE A 501 -11.36 3.92 27.21
CA ILE A 501 -12.75 3.86 27.58
C ILE A 501 -13.40 2.51 27.25
N TRP A 502 -13.31 1.99 26.02
CA TRP A 502 -13.94 0.73 25.62
C TRP A 502 -13.30 -0.50 26.31
N ALA A 503 -12.00 -0.46 26.57
CA ALA A 503 -11.28 -1.51 27.28
C ALA A 503 -11.85 -1.78 28.67
N ALA A 504 -12.40 -0.78 29.31
CA ALA A 504 -13.03 -0.89 30.63
C ALA A 504 -14.22 -1.87 30.66
N LEU A 505 -14.93 -1.97 29.54
CA LEU A 505 -16.09 -2.86 29.44
C LEU A 505 -15.72 -4.29 29.03
N LEU A 506 -14.48 -4.55 28.60
CA LEU A 506 -14.06 -5.86 28.10
C LEU A 506 -14.29 -6.99 29.10
N PRO A 507 -13.99 -6.87 30.42
CA PRO A 507 -14.20 -7.99 31.36
C PRO A 507 -15.67 -8.44 31.40
N GLY A 508 -16.59 -7.50 31.49
CA GLY A 508 -18.03 -7.82 31.45
C GLY A 508 -18.51 -8.32 30.10
N ALA A 509 -18.02 -7.69 29.04
CA ALA A 509 -18.37 -8.06 27.67
C ALA A 509 -17.90 -9.49 27.31
N LEU A 510 -16.69 -9.89 27.71
CA LEU A 510 -16.16 -11.24 27.50
C LEU A 510 -16.93 -12.27 28.31
N ALA A 511 -17.24 -11.99 29.57
CA ALA A 511 -18.04 -12.87 30.40
C ALA A 511 -19.43 -13.12 29.78
N VAL A 512 -20.13 -12.06 29.36
CA VAL A 512 -21.43 -12.20 28.70
C VAL A 512 -21.32 -12.88 27.34
N ALA A 513 -20.28 -12.58 26.55
CA ALA A 513 -20.04 -13.22 25.28
C ALA A 513 -19.86 -14.74 25.44
N PHE A 514 -19.14 -15.18 26.47
CA PHE A 514 -18.95 -16.60 26.77
C PHE A 514 -20.28 -17.31 27.05
N VAL A 515 -21.17 -16.70 27.83
CA VAL A 515 -22.46 -17.26 28.19
C VAL A 515 -23.45 -17.22 27.03
N ARG A 516 -23.49 -16.13 26.26
CA ARG A 516 -24.48 -15.89 25.21
C ARG A 516 -24.08 -16.35 23.81
N SER A 517 -22.86 -16.81 23.62
CA SER A 517 -22.42 -17.42 22.37
C SER A 517 -23.07 -18.78 22.17
N THR A 518 -24.33 -18.77 21.74
CA THR A 518 -25.13 -20.00 21.55
C THR A 518 -24.98 -20.49 20.11
N ARG A 519 -25.20 -21.83 19.95
CA ARG A 519 -25.23 -22.47 18.62
C ARG A 519 -26.62 -22.47 17.97
N THR A 520 -27.64 -22.05 18.71
CA THR A 520 -29.06 -22.18 18.31
C THR A 520 -29.54 -20.95 17.54
N THR A 521 -29.26 -19.73 18.02
CA THR A 521 -29.71 -18.50 17.38
C THR A 521 -28.67 -17.96 16.39
N ARG A 522 -29.11 -17.25 15.36
CA ARG A 522 -28.24 -16.60 14.38
C ARG A 522 -27.32 -15.56 15.05
N GLU A 523 -27.86 -14.72 15.93
CA GLU A 523 -27.10 -13.76 16.71
C GLU A 523 -26.03 -14.47 17.57
N GLY A 524 -26.38 -15.55 18.27
CA GLY A 524 -25.46 -16.34 19.08
C GLY A 524 -24.30 -16.93 18.25
N ARG A 525 -24.60 -17.40 17.03
CA ARG A 525 -23.56 -17.93 16.12
C ARG A 525 -22.63 -16.83 15.61
N VAL A 526 -23.15 -15.64 15.31
CA VAL A 526 -22.33 -14.47 14.93
C VAL A 526 -21.45 -14.05 16.10
N ARG A 527 -21.99 -13.96 17.32
CA ARG A 527 -21.21 -13.68 18.56
C ARG A 527 -20.09 -14.69 18.74
N PHE A 528 -20.38 -15.97 18.53
CA PHE A 528 -19.40 -17.05 18.64
C PHE A 528 -18.25 -16.87 17.62
N LEU A 529 -18.56 -16.55 16.36
CA LEU A 529 -17.55 -16.32 15.33
C LEU A 529 -16.71 -15.06 15.61
N VAL A 530 -17.32 -13.98 16.10
CA VAL A 530 -16.61 -12.79 16.55
C VAL A 530 -15.71 -13.09 17.75
N GLY A 531 -16.17 -13.91 18.70
CA GLY A 531 -15.36 -14.39 19.82
C GLY A 531 -14.15 -15.21 19.37
N ILE A 532 -14.33 -16.13 18.43
CA ILE A 532 -13.20 -16.86 17.81
C ILE A 532 -12.23 -15.89 17.16
N TRP A 533 -12.72 -14.93 16.41
CA TRP A 533 -11.87 -13.93 15.77
C TRP A 533 -11.05 -13.11 16.79
N ALA A 534 -11.64 -12.69 17.91
CA ALA A 534 -10.93 -12.01 18.98
C ALA A 534 -9.81 -12.87 19.56
N ILE A 535 -10.10 -14.14 19.86
CA ILE A 535 -9.11 -15.09 20.40
C ILE A 535 -8.00 -15.35 19.40
N VAL A 536 -8.34 -15.69 18.16
CA VAL A 536 -7.37 -15.98 17.09
C VAL A 536 -6.53 -14.76 16.79
N GLY A 537 -7.14 -13.57 16.74
CA GLY A 537 -6.43 -12.31 16.50
C GLY A 537 -5.36 -12.04 17.56
N ILE A 538 -5.68 -12.18 18.84
CA ILE A 538 -4.69 -12.03 19.92
C ILE A 538 -3.63 -13.12 19.83
N PHE A 539 -4.06 -14.39 19.69
CA PHE A 539 -3.18 -15.54 19.72
C PHE A 539 -2.12 -15.50 18.62
N VAL A 540 -2.51 -15.22 17.38
CA VAL A 540 -1.58 -15.12 16.23
C VAL A 540 -0.45 -14.15 16.51
N PHE A 541 -0.75 -12.96 17.03
CA PHE A 541 0.27 -11.95 17.29
C PHE A 541 1.08 -12.19 18.56
N CYS A 542 0.56 -12.98 19.50
CA CYS A 542 1.35 -13.42 20.66
C CYS A 542 2.46 -14.40 20.26
N PHE A 543 2.27 -15.21 19.22
CA PHE A 543 3.25 -16.21 18.78
C PHE A 543 4.34 -15.65 17.84
N VAL A 544 4.10 -14.54 17.17
CA VAL A 544 5.12 -13.91 16.31
C VAL A 544 6.24 -13.37 17.19
N GLN A 545 7.51 -13.67 16.85
CA GLN A 545 8.68 -13.27 17.66
C GLN A 545 8.91 -11.74 17.63
N THR A 546 8.88 -11.14 16.45
CA THR A 546 9.02 -9.67 16.33
C THR A 546 7.69 -9.01 16.63
N LYS A 547 7.64 -8.15 17.63
CA LYS A 547 6.41 -7.53 18.13
C LYS A 547 6.50 -6.01 18.10
N PHE A 548 5.52 -5.40 17.43
CA PHE A 548 5.30 -3.97 17.49
C PHE A 548 3.96 -3.65 18.14
N HIS A 549 3.84 -2.49 18.72
CA HIS A 549 2.66 -2.06 19.43
C HIS A 549 1.38 -2.16 18.56
N HIS A 550 1.47 -1.76 17.29
CA HIS A 550 0.34 -1.78 16.36
C HIS A 550 0.04 -3.16 15.74
N TYR A 551 0.85 -4.18 15.96
CA TYR A 551 0.60 -5.51 15.38
C TYR A 551 -0.69 -6.15 15.91
N ILE A 552 -1.13 -5.77 17.13
CA ILE A 552 -2.39 -6.24 17.70
C ILE A 552 -3.64 -5.62 17.03
N LEU A 553 -3.49 -4.63 16.13
CA LEU A 553 -4.61 -3.93 15.51
C LEU A 553 -5.66 -4.86 14.87
N PRO A 554 -5.34 -5.99 14.19
CA PRO A 554 -6.36 -6.88 13.64
C PRO A 554 -7.25 -7.59 14.71
N ALA A 555 -6.85 -7.58 15.98
CA ALA A 555 -7.64 -8.08 17.10
C ALA A 555 -8.55 -7.01 17.72
N ILE A 556 -8.29 -5.73 17.48
CA ILE A 556 -9.07 -4.62 18.04
C ILE A 556 -10.52 -4.60 17.52
N PRO A 557 -10.82 -4.77 16.22
CA PRO A 557 -12.19 -4.80 15.73
C PRO A 557 -13.07 -5.87 16.39
N PRO A 558 -12.66 -7.15 16.51
CA PRO A 558 -13.50 -8.14 17.16
C PRO A 558 -13.68 -7.89 18.68
N LEU A 559 -12.66 -7.36 19.37
CA LEU A 559 -12.79 -6.94 20.77
C LEU A 559 -13.80 -5.80 20.90
N GLY A 560 -13.73 -4.81 20.00
CA GLY A 560 -14.73 -3.73 19.93
C GLY A 560 -16.14 -4.26 19.65
N LEU A 561 -16.29 -5.27 18.80
CA LEU A 561 -17.58 -5.91 18.54
C LEU A 561 -18.13 -6.67 19.77
N VAL A 562 -17.26 -7.34 20.53
CA VAL A 562 -17.67 -7.99 21.80
C VAL A 562 -18.21 -6.94 22.77
N VAL A 563 -17.56 -5.77 22.90
CA VAL A 563 -18.08 -4.65 23.68
C VAL A 563 -19.40 -4.14 23.10
N ALA A 564 -19.51 -3.96 21.79
CA ALA A 564 -20.73 -3.48 21.15
C ALA A 564 -21.92 -4.44 21.37
N PHE A 565 -21.72 -5.76 21.34
CA PHE A 565 -22.74 -6.74 21.71
C PHE A 565 -23.17 -6.59 23.16
N TYR A 566 -22.24 -6.33 24.07
CA TYR A 566 -22.56 -6.10 25.47
C TYR A 566 -23.38 -4.84 25.66
N LEU A 567 -23.01 -3.74 24.97
CA LEU A 567 -23.80 -2.50 25.00
C LEU A 567 -25.21 -2.71 24.43
N ASP A 568 -25.36 -3.51 23.36
CA ASP A 568 -26.68 -3.85 22.82
C ASP A 568 -27.55 -4.60 23.83
N ASP A 569 -26.94 -5.55 24.56
CA ASP A 569 -27.62 -6.29 25.61
C ASP A 569 -28.05 -5.40 26.80
N LEU A 570 -27.22 -4.43 27.20
CA LEU A 570 -27.54 -3.44 28.22
C LEU A 570 -28.71 -2.52 27.79
N ILE A 571 -28.70 -2.02 26.55
CA ILE A 571 -29.79 -1.22 25.98
C ILE A 571 -31.09 -2.03 25.91
N ALA A 572 -31.02 -3.29 25.50
CA ALA A 572 -32.15 -4.19 25.39
C ALA A 572 -32.64 -4.72 26.77
N ARG A 573 -31.95 -4.38 27.85
CA ARG A 573 -32.18 -4.92 29.21
C ARG A 573 -32.11 -6.44 29.29
N ARG A 574 -31.34 -7.07 28.39
CA ARG A 574 -31.05 -8.52 28.44
C ARG A 574 -29.98 -8.82 29.48
N GLU A 575 -29.15 -7.83 29.78
CA GLU A 575 -28.09 -7.87 30.78
C GLU A 575 -28.11 -6.59 31.63
N ARG A 576 -27.36 -6.64 32.74
CA ARG A 576 -27.09 -5.48 33.62
C ARG A 576 -25.58 -5.35 33.79
N LEU A 577 -25.13 -4.16 34.01
CA LEU A 577 -23.75 -3.94 34.44
C LEU A 577 -23.69 -4.32 35.94
N HIS A 578 -23.24 -5.54 36.22
CA HIS A 578 -23.06 -6.04 37.57
C HIS A 578 -22.00 -5.23 38.32
N ALA A 579 -22.16 -5.09 39.64
CA ALA A 579 -21.30 -4.28 40.50
C ALA A 579 -19.81 -4.66 40.34
N VAL A 580 -19.49 -5.94 40.25
CA VAL A 580 -18.11 -6.42 40.04
C VAL A 580 -17.52 -5.88 38.74
N PHE A 581 -18.26 -5.97 37.62
CA PHE A 581 -17.79 -5.45 36.33
C PHE A 581 -17.78 -3.92 36.28
N ALA A 582 -18.68 -3.25 37.03
CA ALA A 582 -18.65 -1.81 37.18
C ALA A 582 -17.40 -1.34 37.93
N VAL A 583 -17.05 -2.00 39.04
CA VAL A 583 -15.83 -1.70 39.80
C VAL A 583 -14.58 -1.96 38.95
N LEU A 584 -14.52 -3.10 38.22
CA LEU A 584 -13.40 -3.37 37.31
C LEU A 584 -13.32 -2.33 36.20
N ALA A 585 -14.47 -1.93 35.62
CA ALA A 585 -14.49 -0.93 34.54
C ALA A 585 -13.99 0.44 35.05
N VAL A 586 -14.44 0.89 36.21
CA VAL A 586 -13.95 2.14 36.84
C VAL A 586 -12.45 2.03 37.12
N GLY A 587 -12.00 0.91 37.70
CA GLY A 587 -10.59 0.67 37.97
C GLY A 587 -9.73 0.73 36.70
N ILE A 588 -10.17 0.10 35.60
CA ILE A 588 -9.45 0.12 34.31
C ILE A 588 -9.39 1.55 33.75
N VAL A 589 -10.51 2.31 33.77
CA VAL A 589 -10.49 3.71 33.31
C VAL A 589 -9.49 4.52 34.12
N LEU A 590 -9.52 4.43 35.44
CA LEU A 590 -8.63 5.20 36.32
C LEU A 590 -7.16 4.83 36.11
N LEU A 591 -6.86 3.54 35.99
CA LEU A 591 -5.49 3.05 35.75
C LEU A 591 -4.97 3.54 34.41
N VAL A 592 -5.73 3.39 33.32
CA VAL A 592 -5.32 3.82 31.99
C VAL A 592 -5.23 5.34 31.91
N THR A 593 -6.17 6.07 32.52
CA THR A 593 -6.13 7.55 32.59
C THR A 593 -4.85 8.02 33.29
N ARG A 594 -4.56 7.45 34.47
CA ARG A 594 -3.32 7.77 35.21
C ARG A 594 -2.08 7.45 34.37
N ASP A 595 -2.05 6.32 33.73
CA ASP A 595 -0.91 5.87 32.93
C ASP A 595 -0.67 6.80 31.72
N LEU A 596 -1.73 7.17 31.00
CA LEU A 596 -1.66 8.12 29.89
C LEU A 596 -1.29 9.56 30.32
N MET A 597 -1.63 9.97 31.55
CA MET A 597 -1.20 11.27 32.09
C MET A 597 0.30 11.28 32.42
N HIS A 598 0.86 10.15 32.85
CA HIS A 598 2.28 10.04 33.19
C HIS A 598 3.15 9.72 31.96
N GLU A 599 2.64 8.95 31.01
CA GLU A 599 3.33 8.50 29.80
C GLU A 599 2.43 8.79 28.57
N PRO A 600 2.23 10.07 28.22
CA PRO A 600 1.36 10.45 27.11
C PRO A 600 1.89 9.95 25.76
N GLU A 601 3.16 9.63 25.64
CA GLU A 601 3.79 9.02 24.47
C GLU A 601 3.21 7.64 24.12
N ARG A 602 2.52 6.95 25.02
CA ARG A 602 1.94 5.62 24.79
C ARG A 602 1.04 5.55 23.55
N TRP A 603 0.38 6.64 23.21
CA TRP A 603 -0.46 6.66 22.02
C TRP A 603 0.34 6.86 20.74
N ILE A 604 1.33 7.73 20.72
CA ILE A 604 2.15 7.87 19.51
C ILE A 604 3.06 6.66 19.31
N GLU A 605 3.50 6.00 20.36
CA GLU A 605 4.25 4.76 20.31
C GLU A 605 3.45 3.60 19.67
N MET A 606 2.13 3.69 19.53
CA MET A 606 1.35 2.69 18.81
C MET A 606 1.78 2.53 17.37
N PHE A 607 2.36 3.56 16.75
CA PHE A 607 2.76 3.54 15.34
C PHE A 607 4.16 4.09 15.07
N VAL A 608 4.91 4.48 16.09
CA VAL A 608 6.32 4.87 16.00
C VAL A 608 7.19 4.01 16.89
N TYR A 609 8.47 3.94 16.58
CA TYR A 609 9.43 3.29 17.47
C TYR A 609 9.77 4.18 18.66
N ARG A 610 10.00 3.55 19.80
CA ARG A 610 10.58 4.16 20.99
C ARG A 610 12.10 4.25 20.84
N TYR A 611 12.57 5.01 19.85
CA TYR A 611 13.97 5.40 19.82
C TYR A 611 14.21 6.49 20.88
N ASP A 612 15.45 7.00 20.98
CA ASP A 612 15.82 8.17 21.82
C ASP A 612 15.02 9.43 21.43
N ARG A 613 13.75 9.39 21.70
CA ARG A 613 12.77 10.44 21.42
C ARG A 613 12.03 10.75 22.71
N PRO A 614 12.61 11.60 23.58
CA PRO A 614 11.92 12.01 24.76
C PRO A 614 10.64 12.77 24.39
N TRP A 615 9.61 12.53 25.17
CA TRP A 615 8.38 13.33 25.07
C TRP A 615 8.72 14.82 25.25
N PRO A 616 8.15 15.73 24.47
CA PRO A 616 8.40 17.18 24.59
C PRO A 616 7.79 17.72 25.89
N SER A 617 8.56 17.67 26.98
CA SER A 617 8.15 18.06 28.34
C SER A 617 8.77 19.38 28.83
N ILE A 618 9.61 20.03 28.00
CA ILE A 618 10.36 21.22 28.39
C ILE A 618 9.96 22.38 27.47
N GLU A 619 9.76 23.56 28.06
CA GLU A 619 9.56 24.79 27.27
C GLU A 619 10.75 25.07 26.33
N PRO A 620 10.54 25.61 25.13
CA PRO A 620 9.24 26.03 24.56
C PRO A 620 8.44 24.92 23.86
N TYR A 621 8.88 23.67 23.93
CA TYR A 621 8.33 22.54 23.20
C TYR A 621 7.26 21.77 23.97
N GLN A 622 6.94 22.17 25.18
CA GLN A 622 6.09 21.38 26.08
C GLN A 622 4.74 21.04 25.44
N VAL A 623 4.43 19.74 25.40
CA VAL A 623 3.10 19.21 25.06
C VAL A 623 2.53 18.53 26.28
N ASP A 624 1.53 19.11 26.89
CA ASP A 624 0.83 18.54 28.04
C ASP A 624 -0.65 18.20 27.70
N PRO A 625 -0.96 16.92 27.44
CA PRO A 625 -2.32 16.47 27.20
C PRO A 625 -3.08 16.07 28.47
N SER A 626 -2.50 16.24 29.66
CA SER A 626 -3.01 15.70 30.94
C SER A 626 -4.42 16.14 31.26
N ASP A 627 -4.75 17.42 31.11
CA ASP A 627 -6.08 17.94 31.39
C ASP A 627 -7.18 17.29 30.53
N GLY A 628 -6.90 17.13 29.24
CA GLY A 628 -7.83 16.47 28.32
C GLY A 628 -8.04 14.99 28.69
N ILE A 629 -6.96 14.29 29.02
CA ILE A 629 -7.00 12.89 29.46
C ILE A 629 -7.78 12.76 30.76
N LEU A 630 -7.52 13.64 31.74
CA LEU A 630 -8.21 13.63 33.04
C LEU A 630 -9.71 13.86 32.88
N ILE A 631 -10.11 14.91 32.15
CA ILE A 631 -11.54 15.25 31.92
C ILE A 631 -12.25 14.07 31.23
N LEU A 632 -11.67 13.50 30.21
CA LEU A 632 -12.25 12.36 29.48
C LEU A 632 -12.30 11.10 30.37
N GLY A 633 -11.31 10.88 31.21
CA GLY A 633 -11.29 9.78 32.17
C GLY A 633 -12.40 9.91 33.23
N ILE A 634 -12.54 11.09 33.86
CA ILE A 634 -13.57 11.35 34.84
C ILE A 634 -14.97 11.22 34.22
N THR A 635 -15.19 11.78 33.03
CA THR A 635 -16.49 11.65 32.34
C THR A 635 -16.77 10.18 31.95
N GLY A 636 -15.78 9.40 31.63
CA GLY A 636 -15.86 7.94 31.41
C GLY A 636 -16.32 7.20 32.69
N VAL A 637 -15.73 7.52 33.85
CA VAL A 637 -16.13 6.95 35.14
C VAL A 637 -17.58 7.27 35.44
N ILE A 638 -17.99 8.56 35.29
CA ILE A 638 -19.39 8.98 35.51
C ILE A 638 -20.32 8.18 34.58
N ALA A 639 -19.99 8.05 33.30
CA ALA A 639 -20.80 7.31 32.32
C ALA A 639 -20.97 5.83 32.71
N ILE A 640 -19.90 5.18 33.21
CA ILE A 640 -19.98 3.82 33.72
C ILE A 640 -20.91 3.72 34.94
N LEU A 641 -20.77 4.62 35.91
CA LEU A 641 -21.60 4.64 37.11
C LEU A 641 -23.08 4.86 36.77
N VAL A 642 -23.37 5.78 35.84
CA VAL A 642 -24.75 5.99 35.35
C VAL A 642 -25.31 4.72 34.71
N THR A 643 -24.46 3.95 33.99
CA THR A 643 -24.90 2.71 33.33
C THR A 643 -25.43 1.65 34.30
N THR A 644 -24.95 1.63 35.54
CA THR A 644 -25.41 0.67 36.56
C THR A 644 -26.89 0.79 36.89
N ARG A 645 -27.43 2.03 36.86
CA ARG A 645 -28.83 2.31 37.20
C ARG A 645 -29.68 2.68 35.97
N LEU A 646 -29.10 3.39 35.02
CA LEU A 646 -29.77 3.92 33.84
C LEU A 646 -29.06 3.43 32.56
N PRO A 647 -29.16 2.14 32.20
CA PRO A 647 -28.30 1.55 31.19
C PRO A 647 -28.41 2.20 29.81
N ARG A 648 -29.58 2.69 29.40
CA ARG A 648 -29.75 3.38 28.12
C ARG A 648 -29.03 4.71 28.08
N ILE A 649 -29.17 5.50 29.14
CA ILE A 649 -28.53 6.82 29.29
C ILE A 649 -27.01 6.62 29.44
N GLY A 650 -26.62 5.69 30.30
CA GLY A 650 -25.21 5.37 30.52
C GLY A 650 -24.50 4.92 29.26
N VAL A 651 -25.09 4.03 28.47
CA VAL A 651 -24.51 3.60 27.16
C VAL A 651 -24.42 4.77 26.19
N ALA A 652 -25.40 5.67 26.14
CA ALA A 652 -25.32 6.88 25.32
C ALA A 652 -24.17 7.79 25.77
N LEU A 653 -24.00 7.97 27.10
CA LEU A 653 -22.90 8.75 27.66
C LEU A 653 -21.52 8.11 27.36
N ILE A 654 -21.39 6.79 27.59
CA ILE A 654 -20.14 6.08 27.24
C ILE A 654 -19.84 6.23 25.74
N GLY A 655 -20.86 6.12 24.88
CA GLY A 655 -20.73 6.33 23.44
C GLY A 655 -20.26 7.74 23.09
N ALA A 656 -20.81 8.75 23.75
CA ALA A 656 -20.40 10.15 23.58
C ALA A 656 -18.95 10.38 24.06
N VAL A 657 -18.57 9.80 25.19
CA VAL A 657 -17.20 9.88 25.71
C VAL A 657 -16.23 9.16 24.76
N GLY A 658 -16.55 7.96 24.27
CA GLY A 658 -15.72 7.25 23.32
C GLY A 658 -15.50 8.02 22.01
N LEU A 659 -16.56 8.67 21.51
CA LEU A 659 -16.44 9.55 20.34
C LEU A 659 -15.61 10.81 20.67
N ALA A 660 -15.79 11.40 21.84
CA ALA A 660 -15.01 12.55 22.29
C ALA A 660 -13.52 12.22 22.42
N VAL A 661 -13.18 11.05 22.99
CA VAL A 661 -11.81 10.53 23.03
C VAL A 661 -11.23 10.43 21.63
N CYS A 662 -11.97 9.83 20.70
CA CYS A 662 -11.53 9.70 19.31
C CYS A 662 -11.28 11.07 18.65
N VAL A 663 -12.24 11.98 18.73
CA VAL A 663 -12.13 13.31 18.12
C VAL A 663 -10.97 14.08 18.76
N TRP A 664 -10.84 14.06 20.08
CA TRP A 664 -9.75 14.72 20.78
C TRP A 664 -8.38 14.12 20.41
N ALA A 665 -8.27 12.79 20.36
CA ALA A 665 -7.05 12.13 19.92
C ALA A 665 -6.65 12.55 18.50
N LEU A 666 -7.61 12.65 17.60
CA LEU A 666 -7.36 12.99 16.19
C LEU A 666 -7.15 14.49 15.94
N GLN A 667 -7.78 15.38 16.71
CA GLN A 667 -7.76 16.82 16.41
C GLN A 667 -6.84 17.62 17.35
N SER A 668 -6.49 17.06 18.51
CA SER A 668 -5.62 17.74 19.49
C SER A 668 -4.33 16.95 19.72
N TYR A 669 -4.43 15.71 20.18
CA TYR A 669 -3.25 14.93 20.53
C TYR A 669 -2.33 14.64 19.32
N MET A 670 -2.86 14.10 18.23
CA MET A 670 -2.03 13.78 17.04
C MET A 670 -1.37 15.00 16.40
N PRO A 671 -2.05 16.16 16.21
CA PRO A 671 -1.40 17.35 15.70
C PRO A 671 -0.29 17.87 16.61
N LEU A 672 -0.49 17.89 17.91
CA LEU A 672 0.50 18.36 18.88
C LEU A 672 1.71 17.42 18.94
N ALA A 673 1.48 16.13 19.19
CA ALA A 673 2.54 15.15 19.28
C ALA A 673 3.23 14.92 17.93
N GLY A 674 2.48 14.74 16.85
CA GLY A 674 2.99 14.39 15.52
C GLY A 674 3.96 15.40 14.93
N THR A 675 3.85 16.68 15.30
CA THR A 675 4.79 17.72 14.87
C THR A 675 6.22 17.43 15.33
N HIS A 676 6.39 16.87 16.53
CA HIS A 676 7.70 16.54 17.08
C HIS A 676 8.35 15.28 16.47
N TRP A 677 7.57 14.43 15.78
CA TRP A 677 8.02 13.20 15.13
C TRP A 677 8.22 13.32 13.62
N GLY A 678 8.28 14.54 13.07
CA GLY A 678 8.52 14.76 11.65
C GLY A 678 9.40 15.98 11.38
N MET A 679 10.01 16.01 10.19
CA MET A 679 10.94 17.07 9.75
C MET A 679 10.29 18.12 8.84
N ARG A 680 8.95 18.05 8.66
CA ARG A 680 8.23 18.90 7.71
C ARG A 680 8.48 20.39 7.94
N GLU A 681 8.34 20.85 9.19
CA GLU A 681 8.41 22.27 9.49
C GLU A 681 9.85 22.80 9.30
N ALA A 682 10.84 22.04 9.76
CA ALA A 682 12.25 22.37 9.52
C ALA A 682 12.56 22.48 8.01
N THR A 683 12.05 21.53 7.21
CA THR A 683 12.27 21.55 5.76
C THR A 683 11.51 22.70 5.09
N ARG A 684 10.28 23.02 5.53
CA ARG A 684 9.55 24.20 5.05
C ARG A 684 10.31 25.50 5.33
N THR A 685 10.89 25.63 6.51
CA THR A 685 11.71 26.78 6.88
C THR A 685 12.90 26.93 5.93
N TYR A 686 13.56 25.84 5.55
CA TYR A 686 14.60 25.87 4.54
C TYR A 686 14.07 26.42 3.20
N TYR A 687 12.98 25.88 2.68
CA TYR A 687 12.44 26.34 1.38
C TYR A 687 11.95 27.79 1.41
N GLN A 688 11.47 28.26 2.54
CA GLN A 688 11.05 29.66 2.72
C GLN A 688 12.23 30.65 2.82
N GLN A 689 13.35 30.21 3.39
CA GLN A 689 14.48 31.08 3.71
C GLN A 689 15.69 30.94 2.78
N ARG A 690 15.72 29.88 1.93
CA ARG A 690 16.82 29.67 1.00
C ARG A 690 16.91 30.80 -0.02
N THR A 691 18.12 31.22 -0.35
CA THR A 691 18.39 32.14 -1.46
C THR A 691 18.56 31.34 -2.74
N ILE A 692 17.83 31.74 -3.79
CA ILE A 692 17.97 31.18 -5.14
C ILE A 692 18.89 32.13 -5.93
N TYR A 693 20.00 31.58 -6.42
CA TYR A 693 21.05 32.37 -7.11
C TYR A 693 20.82 32.51 -8.62
N GLY A 694 19.64 32.10 -9.10
CA GLY A 694 19.26 32.31 -10.50
C GLY A 694 19.84 31.29 -11.49
N HIS A 695 20.61 30.28 -11.02
CA HIS A 695 21.16 29.23 -11.88
C HIS A 695 20.41 27.94 -11.68
N THR A 696 19.88 27.39 -12.77
CA THR A 696 19.20 26.13 -12.77
C THR A 696 20.08 25.05 -13.40
N ARG A 697 20.28 23.91 -12.69
CA ARG A 697 21.01 22.76 -13.21
C ARG A 697 20.04 21.70 -13.65
N VAL A 698 20.29 21.13 -14.80
CA VAL A 698 19.49 20.06 -15.37
C VAL A 698 20.31 18.79 -15.43
N TYR A 699 19.77 17.73 -14.87
CA TYR A 699 20.37 16.39 -14.92
C TYR A 699 19.52 15.50 -15.80
N PHE A 700 20.13 14.87 -16.80
CA PHE A 700 19.47 13.89 -17.64
C PHE A 700 19.82 12.49 -17.16
N GLY A 701 18.81 11.69 -16.97
CA GLY A 701 18.95 10.26 -16.77
C GLY A 701 19.44 9.55 -18.04
N ALA A 702 20.06 8.40 -17.89
CA ALA A 702 20.44 7.58 -19.05
C ALA A 702 19.19 7.20 -19.87
N GLY A 703 19.24 7.45 -21.17
CA GLY A 703 18.17 7.14 -22.11
C GLY A 703 17.28 8.31 -22.52
N GLN A 704 17.39 9.48 -21.87
CA GLN A 704 16.72 10.67 -22.33
C GLN A 704 17.70 11.61 -23.05
N CYS A 705 17.25 12.18 -24.16
CA CYS A 705 18.05 13.13 -24.95
C CYS A 705 17.34 14.48 -25.03
N VAL A 706 18.14 15.52 -25.04
CA VAL A 706 17.67 16.89 -25.32
C VAL A 706 17.18 16.94 -26.77
N GLN A 707 16.04 17.58 -27.00
CA GLN A 707 15.50 17.80 -28.33
C GLN A 707 15.88 19.21 -28.83
N GLU A 708 16.43 19.29 -30.03
CA GLU A 708 16.73 20.56 -30.67
C GLU A 708 15.43 21.15 -31.23
N VAL A 709 15.13 22.37 -30.82
CA VAL A 709 13.97 23.12 -31.32
C VAL A 709 14.42 24.08 -32.41
N HIS A 710 14.16 23.72 -33.67
CA HIS A 710 14.43 24.52 -34.86
C HIS A 710 15.82 25.14 -34.96
N ALA A 711 16.78 24.52 -35.61
CA ALA A 711 18.06 25.01 -36.15
C ALA A 711 18.77 26.23 -35.50
N SER A 712 18.26 26.72 -34.38
CA SER A 712 18.81 27.78 -33.52
C SER A 712 19.36 27.14 -32.26
N ASP A 713 20.16 27.83 -31.50
CA ASP A 713 20.76 27.37 -30.23
C ASP A 713 19.72 27.12 -29.13
N THR A 714 18.50 26.73 -29.51
CA THR A 714 17.35 26.50 -28.63
C THR A 714 17.06 25.02 -28.52
N TYR A 715 16.92 24.53 -27.31
CA TYR A 715 16.72 23.12 -26.96
C TYR A 715 15.57 23.01 -25.99
N SER A 716 14.82 21.90 -26.10
CA SER A 716 13.78 21.55 -25.14
C SER A 716 14.05 20.20 -24.50
N PHE A 717 13.51 20.01 -23.31
CA PHE A 717 13.52 18.71 -22.62
C PHE A 717 12.33 18.62 -21.66
N GLU A 718 11.82 17.42 -21.54
CA GLU A 718 10.80 17.09 -20.55
C GLU A 718 11.44 17.01 -19.17
N THR A 719 10.89 17.72 -18.21
CA THR A 719 11.38 17.75 -16.84
C THR A 719 10.30 18.15 -15.87
N VAL A 720 10.59 17.94 -14.61
CA VAL A 720 9.84 18.50 -13.49
C VAL A 720 10.19 19.97 -13.35
N ILE A 721 9.20 20.84 -13.42
CA ILE A 721 9.41 22.30 -13.45
C ILE A 721 9.26 22.85 -12.02
N PRO A 722 10.33 23.44 -11.44
CA PRO A 722 10.22 24.11 -10.15
C PRO A 722 9.29 25.33 -10.26
N GLU A 723 8.44 25.55 -9.24
CA GLU A 723 7.57 26.73 -9.17
C GLU A 723 8.35 28.06 -9.23
N THR A 724 9.61 28.03 -8.84
CA THR A 724 10.50 29.20 -8.80
C THR A 724 11.19 29.49 -10.13
N LEU A 725 11.03 28.62 -11.14
CA LEU A 725 11.67 28.82 -12.45
C LEU A 725 10.99 29.95 -13.20
N GLN A 726 11.79 30.89 -13.75
CA GLN A 726 11.29 32.03 -14.49
C GLN A 726 11.88 32.09 -15.90
N ILE A 727 11.11 32.63 -16.85
CA ILE A 727 11.60 32.92 -18.18
C ILE A 727 12.66 34.04 -18.08
N GLY A 728 13.75 33.88 -18.82
CA GLY A 728 14.93 34.79 -18.77
C GLY A 728 15.95 34.40 -17.71
N GLN A 729 15.63 33.45 -16.84
CA GLN A 729 16.54 32.98 -15.78
C GLN A 729 17.78 32.32 -16.40
N PRO A 730 19.00 32.73 -16.02
CA PRO A 730 20.23 32.05 -16.43
C PRO A 730 20.22 30.60 -15.95
N MET A 731 20.61 29.67 -16.83
CA MET A 731 20.58 28.24 -16.56
C MET A 731 21.94 27.62 -16.88
N LYS A 732 22.44 26.83 -15.94
CA LYS A 732 23.61 25.97 -16.15
C LYS A 732 23.13 24.54 -16.34
N LEU A 733 23.37 24.00 -17.54
CA LEU A 733 23.07 22.61 -17.89
C LEU A 733 24.21 21.73 -17.45
N ASP A 734 23.93 20.77 -16.61
CA ASP A 734 24.82 19.66 -16.25
C ASP A 734 24.23 18.37 -16.90
N LEU A 735 24.70 18.08 -18.11
CA LEU A 735 24.24 16.96 -18.90
C LEU A 735 25.12 15.75 -18.62
N ARG A 736 24.54 14.67 -18.09
CA ARG A 736 25.26 13.44 -17.75
C ARG A 736 24.64 12.23 -18.44
N LEU A 737 25.47 11.45 -19.08
CA LEU A 737 25.12 10.11 -19.53
C LEU A 737 25.85 9.12 -18.62
N HIS A 738 25.12 8.43 -17.79
CA HIS A 738 25.69 7.48 -16.86
C HIS A 738 26.28 6.25 -17.57
N LYS A 739 27.26 5.63 -16.93
CA LYS A 739 27.85 4.37 -17.39
C LYS A 739 26.78 3.27 -17.33
N ALA A 740 26.61 2.49 -18.41
CA ALA A 740 25.79 1.29 -18.36
C ALA A 740 26.44 0.24 -17.43
N SER A 741 25.63 -0.46 -16.62
CA SER A 741 26.13 -1.37 -15.58
C SER A 741 27.10 -2.46 -16.06
N ASP A 742 27.10 -2.80 -17.36
CA ASP A 742 27.91 -3.85 -17.96
C ASP A 742 28.77 -3.38 -19.14
N SER A 743 28.89 -2.05 -19.35
CA SER A 743 29.63 -1.53 -20.49
C SER A 743 30.93 -0.89 -20.09
N LYS A 744 31.96 -1.00 -20.96
CA LYS A 744 33.20 -0.24 -20.85
C LYS A 744 33.03 1.25 -21.19
N VAL A 745 31.80 1.69 -21.44
CA VAL A 745 31.49 3.07 -21.87
C VAL A 745 31.59 4.00 -20.67
N GLN A 746 32.44 5.02 -20.77
CA GLN A 746 32.66 6.01 -19.72
C GLN A 746 31.45 6.93 -19.54
N GLU A 747 31.30 7.49 -18.35
CA GLU A 747 30.38 8.57 -18.08
C GLU A 747 30.74 9.79 -18.94
N VAL A 748 29.76 10.36 -19.63
CA VAL A 748 29.94 11.62 -20.35
C VAL A 748 29.27 12.71 -19.55
N LYS A 749 30.06 13.69 -19.12
CA LYS A 749 29.60 14.90 -18.42
C LYS A 749 29.90 16.11 -19.23
N ILE A 750 28.90 16.94 -19.51
CA ILE A 750 29.05 18.24 -20.22
C ILE A 750 28.34 19.30 -19.42
N GLU A 751 29.01 20.42 -19.24
CA GLU A 751 28.40 21.62 -18.65
C GLU A 751 28.22 22.66 -19.75
N ALA A 752 27.01 23.21 -19.86
CA ALA A 752 26.70 24.29 -20.78
C ALA A 752 25.87 25.38 -20.10
N ALA A 753 25.93 26.60 -20.59
CA ALA A 753 25.19 27.73 -20.04
C ALA A 753 24.21 28.31 -21.06
N GLY A 754 23.08 28.80 -20.59
CA GLY A 754 22.02 29.40 -21.39
C GLY A 754 20.98 30.11 -20.52
N ALA A 755 19.85 30.45 -21.10
CA ALA A 755 18.72 31.03 -20.39
C ALA A 755 17.41 30.33 -20.74
N VAL A 756 16.51 30.30 -19.79
CA VAL A 756 15.15 29.73 -19.98
C VAL A 756 14.37 30.67 -20.92
N THR A 757 13.84 30.13 -22.00
CA THR A 757 13.07 30.91 -22.98
C THR A 757 11.60 30.58 -22.99
N LYS A 758 11.21 29.34 -22.58
CA LYS A 758 9.81 28.93 -22.48
C LYS A 758 9.65 27.91 -21.39
N ILE A 759 8.55 27.99 -20.68
CA ILE A 759 8.14 27.02 -19.66
C ILE A 759 6.77 26.47 -20.06
N GLY A 760 6.70 25.16 -20.31
CA GLY A 760 5.47 24.40 -20.51
C GLY A 760 5.05 23.67 -19.25
N ALA A 761 4.02 22.84 -19.32
CA ALA A 761 3.55 22.06 -18.16
C ALA A 761 4.58 21.01 -17.67
N HIS A 762 5.29 20.39 -18.61
CA HIS A 762 6.30 19.35 -18.36
C HIS A 762 7.55 19.52 -19.20
N GLU A 763 7.68 20.64 -19.88
CA GLU A 763 8.77 20.89 -20.81
C GLU A 763 9.37 22.28 -20.56
N VAL A 764 10.70 22.35 -20.50
CA VAL A 764 11.45 23.61 -20.46
C VAL A 764 12.21 23.76 -21.76
N THR A 765 12.09 24.93 -22.34
CA THR A 765 12.90 25.37 -23.49
C THR A 765 13.93 26.38 -23.02
N PHE A 766 15.16 26.23 -23.47
CA PHE A 766 16.25 27.14 -23.15
C PHE A 766 17.09 27.45 -24.40
N THR A 767 17.69 28.63 -24.41
CA THR A 767 18.60 29.05 -25.47
C THR A 767 20.01 29.14 -24.90
N LEU A 768 20.97 28.53 -25.59
CA LEU A 768 22.38 28.53 -25.16
C LEU A 768 23.03 29.89 -25.36
N PHE A 769 23.98 30.23 -24.51
CA PHE A 769 24.84 31.36 -24.71
C PHE A 769 25.81 31.06 -25.86
N PRO A 770 26.32 32.13 -26.54
CA PRO A 770 27.26 31.98 -27.63
C PRO A 770 28.49 31.14 -27.26
N GLY A 771 28.86 30.20 -28.13
CA GLY A 771 29.96 29.28 -27.89
C GLY A 771 29.66 27.96 -27.21
N GLU A 772 28.47 27.79 -26.64
CA GLU A 772 28.10 26.56 -25.89
C GLU A 772 27.53 25.46 -26.79
N ARG A 773 27.10 25.76 -28.02
CA ARG A 773 26.42 24.85 -28.95
C ARG A 773 27.21 23.56 -29.23
N GLY A 774 28.50 23.66 -29.46
CA GLY A 774 29.35 22.51 -29.81
C GLY A 774 29.39 21.46 -28.71
N LYS A 775 29.35 21.87 -27.44
CA LYS A 775 29.34 20.98 -26.27
C LYS A 775 28.05 20.20 -26.23
N VAL A 776 26.91 20.86 -26.36
CA VAL A 776 25.59 20.26 -26.28
C VAL A 776 25.32 19.34 -27.48
N GLN A 777 25.76 19.74 -28.69
CA GLN A 777 25.61 18.90 -29.87
C GLN A 777 26.40 17.60 -29.77
N GLY A 778 27.59 17.64 -29.20
CA GLY A 778 28.38 16.43 -28.93
C GLY A 778 27.67 15.47 -27.97
N PHE A 779 27.07 16.03 -26.93
CA PHE A 779 26.25 15.26 -25.98
C PHE A 779 25.03 14.64 -26.65
N ILE A 780 24.26 15.39 -27.44
CA ILE A 780 23.08 14.91 -28.17
C ILE A 780 23.46 13.76 -29.12
N ASN A 781 24.54 13.92 -29.85
CA ASN A 781 25.01 12.88 -30.77
C ASN A 781 25.36 11.58 -30.04
N GLU A 782 26.06 11.66 -28.90
CA GLU A 782 26.39 10.51 -28.08
C GLU A 782 25.12 9.91 -27.44
N CYS A 783 24.19 10.72 -26.98
CA CYS A 783 22.93 10.26 -26.46
C CYS A 783 22.11 9.49 -27.50
N LYS A 784 21.98 10.03 -28.73
CA LYS A 784 21.30 9.36 -29.85
C LYS A 784 22.00 8.06 -30.23
N ARG A 785 23.35 8.04 -30.23
CA ARG A 785 24.13 6.84 -30.47
C ARG A 785 23.81 5.74 -29.46
N ARG A 786 23.74 6.09 -28.17
CA ARG A 786 23.39 5.15 -27.09
C ARG A 786 21.95 4.69 -27.13
N GLN A 787 21.02 5.56 -27.51
CA GLN A 787 19.62 5.16 -27.71
C GLN A 787 19.45 4.16 -28.85
N ALA A 788 20.19 4.33 -29.95
CA ALA A 788 20.21 3.40 -31.06
C ALA A 788 20.80 2.03 -30.67
N ASN A 789 21.74 2.01 -29.74
CA ASN A 789 22.33 0.79 -29.20
C ASN A 789 21.55 0.33 -27.96
N LYS A 790 20.56 -0.55 -28.15
CA LYS A 790 19.69 -1.08 -27.08
C LYS A 790 20.43 -1.74 -25.91
N LYS A 791 21.69 -2.13 -26.07
CA LYS A 791 22.53 -2.69 -24.98
C LYS A 791 23.10 -1.60 -24.07
N GLU A 792 23.23 -0.38 -24.58
CA GLU A 792 23.77 0.78 -23.85
C GLU A 792 22.67 1.71 -23.33
N ALA A 793 21.43 1.55 -23.80
CA ALA A 793 20.28 2.29 -23.30
C ALA A 793 19.99 1.83 -21.86
N GLN A 794 20.35 2.64 -20.88
CA GLN A 794 19.87 2.49 -19.52
C GLN A 794 18.54 3.19 -19.38
N PHE A 795 17.61 2.57 -18.64
CA PHE A 795 16.40 3.22 -18.15
C PHE A 795 16.84 4.19 -17.05
N GLY A 796 17.03 5.44 -17.41
CA GLY A 796 17.38 6.48 -16.47
C GLY A 796 16.15 7.17 -15.90
N ARG A 797 16.36 7.86 -14.80
CA ARG A 797 15.36 8.77 -14.24
C ARG A 797 15.09 9.92 -15.21
N PRO A 798 13.86 10.46 -15.21
CA PRO A 798 13.59 11.70 -15.92
C PRO A 798 14.54 12.80 -15.45
N PRO A 799 14.91 13.74 -16.34
CA PRO A 799 15.77 14.86 -15.96
C PRO A 799 15.10 15.68 -14.87
N VAL A 800 15.89 16.05 -13.86
CA VAL A 800 15.43 16.91 -12.77
C VAL A 800 16.11 18.27 -12.91
N LEU A 801 15.31 19.32 -12.87
CA LEU A 801 15.79 20.68 -12.82
C LEU A 801 16.23 21.01 -11.39
N VAL A 802 17.52 21.20 -11.18
CA VAL A 802 18.06 21.58 -9.88
C VAL A 802 18.32 23.08 -9.86
N VAL A 803 17.62 23.78 -9.00
CA VAL A 803 17.84 25.22 -8.78
C VAL A 803 19.14 25.39 -8.01
N ASP A 804 20.01 26.28 -8.47
CA ASP A 804 21.19 26.68 -7.70
C ASP A 804 20.77 27.62 -6.56
N ALA A 805 20.52 26.99 -5.42
CA ALA A 805 20.12 27.68 -4.20
C ALA A 805 21.10 27.37 -3.06
N ASP A 806 20.87 27.98 -1.93
CA ASP A 806 21.54 27.61 -0.70
C ASP A 806 21.42 26.11 -0.44
N ARG A 807 22.51 25.43 -0.10
CA ARG A 807 22.52 23.99 0.03
C ARG A 807 22.03 23.52 1.39
N LEU A 808 21.25 22.44 1.38
CA LEU A 808 20.79 21.74 2.55
C LEU A 808 21.63 20.47 2.77
N PHE A 809 22.17 20.32 3.99
CA PHE A 809 22.94 19.16 4.40
C PHE A 809 22.21 18.41 5.51
N ALA A 810 22.29 17.09 5.48
CA ALA A 810 21.90 16.23 6.60
C ALA A 810 23.14 15.92 7.45
N TRP A 811 23.10 16.28 8.71
CA TRP A 811 24.19 15.94 9.65
C TRP A 811 23.76 14.85 10.62
N GLN A 812 24.42 13.70 10.54
CA GLN A 812 24.13 12.54 11.39
C GLN A 812 22.65 12.16 11.42
N LEU A 813 21.94 12.39 10.32
CA LEU A 813 20.58 11.91 10.11
C LEU A 813 20.58 10.63 9.25
N TYR A 814 19.67 9.72 9.55
CA TYR A 814 19.45 8.47 8.80
C TYR A 814 18.01 7.96 8.99
N TRP A 815 17.10 8.90 9.17
CA TRP A 815 15.68 8.62 9.33
C TRP A 815 14.97 8.39 8.00
N ARG A 816 15.61 8.81 6.88
CA ARG A 816 15.11 8.76 5.50
C ARG A 816 13.92 9.66 5.21
N GLY A 817 13.34 10.28 6.24
CA GLY A 817 12.40 11.36 6.09
C GLY A 817 13.02 12.60 5.48
N GLU A 818 14.29 12.87 5.77
CA GLU A 818 15.03 13.97 5.20
C GLU A 818 15.09 13.90 3.67
N ASN A 819 15.20 12.70 3.09
CA ASN A 819 15.21 12.53 1.64
C ASN A 819 13.81 12.79 1.06
N PHE A 820 12.77 12.24 1.69
CA PHE A 820 11.39 12.50 1.30
C PHE A 820 11.04 13.99 1.34
N TRP A 821 11.32 14.66 2.46
CA TRP A 821 10.97 16.06 2.66
C TRP A 821 11.73 17.02 1.76
N SER A 822 12.95 16.66 1.39
CA SER A 822 13.78 17.45 0.46
C SER A 822 13.57 17.08 -1.02
N GLY A 823 12.70 16.10 -1.33
CA GLY A 823 12.55 15.62 -2.69
C GLY A 823 13.82 15.02 -3.28
N GLY A 824 14.74 14.54 -2.44
CA GLY A 824 16.04 14.03 -2.83
C GLY A 824 17.11 15.10 -3.02
N GLU A 825 16.87 16.36 -2.65
CA GLU A 825 17.83 17.46 -2.79
C GLU A 825 18.86 17.54 -1.65
N ILE A 826 18.60 16.87 -0.51
CA ILE A 826 19.48 16.96 0.67
C ILE A 826 20.80 16.24 0.46
N TRP A 827 21.89 16.81 0.98
CA TRP A 827 23.22 16.27 0.88
C TRP A 827 23.67 15.59 2.18
N GLY A 828 24.56 14.62 2.07
CA GLY A 828 25.15 13.94 3.22
C GLY A 828 24.25 12.88 3.84
N PHE A 829 23.22 12.50 3.10
CA PHE A 829 22.32 11.41 3.47
C PHE A 829 22.94 10.08 3.05
N LEU A 830 22.97 9.17 3.95
CA LEU A 830 23.39 7.77 3.87
C LEU A 830 24.84 7.42 4.09
N PRO A 831 25.03 6.48 5.01
CA PRO A 831 26.23 5.66 5.02
C PRO A 831 26.15 4.60 3.91
N GLU A 832 27.19 4.52 3.12
CA GLU A 832 27.37 3.42 2.16
C GLU A 832 27.57 2.05 2.84
N HIS A 833 27.71 1.99 4.16
CA HIS A 833 28.03 0.78 4.90
C HIS A 833 26.91 0.34 5.84
N LYS A 834 26.40 -0.85 5.57
CA LYS A 834 25.31 -1.52 6.30
C LYS A 834 25.63 -1.92 7.73
N THR A 835 26.88 -1.77 8.20
CA THR A 835 27.35 -2.37 9.45
C THR A 835 27.76 -1.40 10.54
N SER A 836 27.82 -0.10 10.28
CA SER A 836 28.16 0.87 11.29
C SER A 836 27.13 1.98 11.41
N PHE A 837 26.60 2.17 12.59
CA PHE A 837 25.77 3.32 12.96
C PHE A 837 26.54 4.66 12.92
N VAL A 838 27.77 4.67 12.45
CA VAL A 838 28.55 5.88 12.28
C VAL A 838 28.27 6.39 10.88
N PRO A 839 27.72 7.60 10.73
CA PRO A 839 27.50 8.21 9.42
C PRO A 839 28.85 8.38 8.73
N ALA A 840 29.14 7.56 7.74
CA ALA A 840 30.41 7.60 7.00
C ALA A 840 30.61 8.93 6.25
N ASN A 841 29.55 9.69 6.02
CA ASN A 841 29.54 10.82 5.14
C ASN A 841 29.66 12.20 5.78
N ASN A 842 29.78 12.28 7.09
CA ASN A 842 30.22 13.52 7.73
C ASN A 842 31.56 13.98 7.14
N THR A 843 32.41 13.04 6.78
CA THR A 843 33.70 13.31 6.13
C THR A 843 33.53 13.93 4.72
N GLU A 844 32.55 13.52 3.96
CA GLU A 844 32.31 14.10 2.62
C GLU A 844 31.69 15.49 2.69
N ILE A 845 30.75 15.73 3.60
CA ILE A 845 30.24 17.07 3.88
C ILE A 845 31.39 17.99 4.28
N LEU A 846 32.23 17.58 5.21
CA LEU A 846 33.38 18.37 5.65
C LEU A 846 34.39 18.58 4.53
N LYS A 847 34.68 17.58 3.70
CA LYS A 847 35.52 17.72 2.51
C LYS A 847 34.94 18.74 1.53
N TYR A 848 33.62 18.68 1.31
CA TYR A 848 32.94 19.64 0.46
C TYR A 848 33.02 21.06 1.02
N LEU A 849 32.73 21.25 2.30
CA LEU A 849 32.76 22.55 2.97
C LEU A 849 34.18 23.14 3.04
N ASN A 850 35.20 22.31 3.04
CA ASN A 850 36.60 22.74 3.02
C ASN A 850 37.13 23.08 1.59
N ASP A 851 36.47 22.58 0.56
CA ASP A 851 36.83 22.82 -0.83
C ASP A 851 36.20 24.13 -1.30
N ARG A 852 37.02 25.21 -1.27
CA ARG A 852 36.59 26.57 -1.64
C ARG A 852 36.17 26.73 -3.09
N THR A 853 36.50 25.77 -3.94
CA THR A 853 36.03 25.76 -5.33
C THR A 853 34.60 25.27 -5.43
N LYS A 854 34.15 24.45 -4.50
CA LYS A 854 32.80 23.89 -4.42
C LYS A 854 31.92 24.62 -3.43
N ALA A 855 32.50 25.07 -2.32
CA ALA A 855 31.82 25.79 -1.27
C ALA A 855 32.46 27.20 -1.08
N PRO A 856 32.07 28.20 -1.88
CA PRO A 856 32.62 29.54 -1.82
C PRO A 856 32.29 30.24 -0.50
N LEU A 857 33.20 31.10 -0.05
CA LEU A 857 33.02 31.93 1.13
C LEU A 857 31.90 32.95 0.95
N GLY A 858 31.24 33.31 2.03
CA GLY A 858 30.15 34.28 2.06
C GLY A 858 28.80 33.72 1.58
N ARG A 859 28.73 32.47 1.19
CA ARG A 859 27.49 31.78 0.85
C ARG A 859 26.83 31.15 2.09
N ARG A 860 25.53 31.23 2.16
CA ARG A 860 24.71 30.61 3.21
C ARG A 860 24.53 29.14 2.94
N TYR A 861 24.53 28.34 3.99
CA TYR A 861 24.30 26.91 3.99
C TYR A 861 23.32 26.56 5.08
N PHE A 862 22.59 25.44 4.89
CA PHE A 862 21.64 24.94 5.87
C PHE A 862 22.02 23.54 6.28
N VAL A 863 21.86 23.25 7.56
CA VAL A 863 22.05 21.92 8.14
C VAL A 863 20.79 21.47 8.84
N LEU A 864 20.26 20.32 8.42
CA LEU A 864 19.18 19.59 9.09
C LEU A 864 19.80 18.49 9.94
N THR A 865 19.46 18.46 11.22
CA THR A 865 20.01 17.50 12.16
C THR A 865 19.05 17.25 13.32
N GLU A 866 19.35 16.28 14.18
CA GLU A 866 18.70 16.20 15.48
C GLU A 866 19.17 17.35 16.38
N ALA A 867 18.23 17.96 17.10
CA ALA A 867 18.51 19.13 17.94
C ALA A 867 19.71 18.90 18.92
N SER A 868 19.84 17.69 19.46
CA SER A 868 20.96 17.30 20.33
C SER A 868 22.31 17.23 19.63
N ARG A 869 22.35 17.18 18.29
CA ARG A 869 23.58 17.01 17.48
C ARG A 869 24.09 18.28 16.84
N ILE A 870 23.32 19.37 16.94
CA ILE A 870 23.70 20.64 16.30
C ILE A 870 25.02 21.19 16.85
N MET A 871 25.26 21.05 18.17
CA MET A 871 26.50 21.46 18.81
C MET A 871 27.72 20.68 18.30
N GLY A 872 27.54 19.38 18.01
CA GLY A 872 28.59 18.56 17.41
C GLY A 872 28.93 19.00 15.98
N PHE A 873 27.97 19.48 15.22
CA PHE A 873 28.22 20.06 13.90
C PHE A 873 29.01 21.35 14.00
N THR A 874 28.65 22.27 14.91
CA THR A 874 29.33 23.56 15.07
C THR A 874 30.81 23.42 15.49
N GLN A 875 31.16 22.31 16.13
CA GLN A 875 32.56 22.05 16.55
C GLN A 875 33.45 21.62 15.37
N VAL A 876 32.90 20.99 14.36
CA VAL A 876 33.66 20.40 13.24
C VAL A 876 33.53 21.13 11.92
N ALA A 877 32.50 21.95 11.76
CA ALA A 877 32.30 22.70 10.52
C ALA A 877 33.38 23.76 10.32
N PRO A 878 33.94 23.87 9.10
CA PRO A 878 35.03 24.80 8.81
C PRO A 878 34.49 26.22 8.64
N THR A 879 34.10 26.85 9.73
CA THR A 879 33.65 28.25 9.70
C THR A 879 34.84 29.20 9.95
N THR A 880 34.99 30.17 9.08
CA THR A 880 36.00 31.23 9.25
C THR A 880 35.51 32.36 10.16
N ARG A 881 34.24 32.41 10.44
CA ARG A 881 33.60 33.31 11.37
C ARG A 881 33.26 32.58 12.66
N ALA A 882 33.48 33.24 13.75
CA ALA A 882 33.28 32.73 15.10
C ALA A 882 31.94 32.04 15.30
N LYS A 883 31.80 31.28 16.39
CA LYS A 883 30.62 30.52 16.82
C LYS A 883 29.27 31.24 16.73
N ASP A 884 29.25 32.52 16.46
CA ASP A 884 28.09 33.42 16.38
C ASP A 884 27.34 33.36 15.05
N THR A 885 27.75 32.54 14.09
CA THR A 885 27.12 32.48 12.75
C THR A 885 26.10 31.40 12.54
N TYR A 886 25.85 30.59 13.55
CA TYR A 886 24.82 29.55 13.50
C TYR A 886 23.51 30.09 14.03
N GLU A 887 22.52 30.16 13.17
CA GLU A 887 21.16 30.54 13.53
C GLU A 887 20.24 29.31 13.44
N VAL A 888 19.65 28.92 14.59
CA VAL A 888 18.60 27.90 14.60
C VAL A 888 17.31 28.56 14.12
N LEU A 889 16.77 28.09 12.99
CA LEU A 889 15.69 28.73 12.27
C LEU A 889 14.31 28.19 12.60
N ASP A 890 14.23 26.93 13.05
CA ASP A 890 12.97 26.29 13.40
C ASP A 890 13.06 25.65 14.78
N THR A 891 12.07 25.97 15.59
CA THR A 891 11.90 25.53 16.98
C THR A 891 10.58 24.83 17.20
N THR A 892 9.89 24.36 16.15
CA THR A 892 8.60 23.66 16.27
C THR A 892 8.74 22.23 16.76
N SER A 893 9.91 21.61 16.54
CA SER A 893 10.20 20.23 16.99
C SER A 893 11.31 20.21 18.02
N ASN A 894 11.14 19.46 19.11
CA ASN A 894 12.20 19.20 20.09
C ASN A 894 13.23 18.18 19.57
N LYS A 895 12.93 17.50 18.47
CA LYS A 895 13.78 16.42 17.94
C LYS A 895 14.59 16.86 16.73
N PHE A 896 13.97 17.52 15.76
CA PHE A 896 14.61 17.93 14.51
C PHE A 896 14.80 19.44 14.49
N SER A 897 15.97 19.86 14.06
CA SER A 897 16.31 21.26 13.99
C SER A 897 16.99 21.59 12.66
N ILE A 898 16.76 22.77 12.16
CA ILE A 898 17.47 23.32 11.04
C ILE A 898 18.21 24.58 11.47
N ALA A 899 19.47 24.66 11.07
CA ALA A 899 20.26 25.85 11.29
C ALA A 899 20.86 26.35 9.99
N ALA A 900 21.00 27.65 9.87
CA ALA A 900 21.75 28.29 8.81
C ALA A 900 23.13 28.70 9.31
N PHE A 901 24.10 28.69 8.40
CA PHE A 901 25.46 29.15 8.66
C PHE A 901 26.12 29.70 7.40
N TYR A 902 27.16 30.50 7.59
CA TYR A 902 27.98 31.07 6.50
C TYR A 902 29.40 30.50 6.59
N LEU A 903 29.99 30.22 5.45
CA LEU A 903 31.41 29.87 5.37
C LEU A 903 32.28 31.13 5.27
#